data_ea579f915729d25c2acfc02f1e76635a
#
_entry.id   ea579f915729d25c2acfc02f1e76635a
#
_cell.length_a   1.000
_cell.length_b   1.000
_cell.length_c   1.000
_cell.angle_alpha   90.00
_cell.angle_beta   90.00
_cell.angle_gamma   90.00
#
_symmetry.space_group_name_H-M   'P 1'
#
loop_
_entity.id
_entity.type
_entity.pdbx_description
1 polymer ?
#
loop_
_entity_poly.entity_id
_entity_poly.type
_entity_poly.pdbx_seq_one_letter_code
_entity_poly.pdbx_strand_id
1 'polypeptide(L)'
;MRNNENVRRVLLENPMDNLNQQATSQNDLHVAVSKNDLISAELLLKKGASPNVVNSNGLTPLHMAAMMKHRAMVELIFDNAAHAPNLDSCRDYNKETTRDVLKRLLPDLMYQLIANDEKGFLECLKKTSNNVEIDAGKLIAMATRRNFENAIAELLKRRPDDCNLEKATTIAVQKNSPHILRLLLNNFADMNVEAANRLLFTVCIDLGIPGSGGSQDTLNRLECLRLILEGDKVNVRCTDKKGNTPLHYAARADSREAVTMLLAKGSYIGHTNAYGTPAVADISASTLSQYFDNSIQAKREQTNGCIIEFDYKCLNPYDPNLIRQKPEMDPFKYIAGNTGLKHLLKHPLLSSFIYLKWQRIRIILRASFAFHLLHYVLLNVYIIGAARMRTFSKYNDQTDEAVLVAPAAVDTFRMLATVILAIFAFWKLLHVVTWPRCFVSNFRNWTELLLVILEFLVLYDVGPVSMAASVTLLSAWHLVVMMGQYSWLSTDIEILKTVSWNFLRFLAVYALLILAFAVAFFVLFHQNRNFVNLGRSMFKTIIMLTGEFDANEMPFESYPFMSHLVFVLFVFLIVIVLLNLLNGLAVNDITDILCKAELVGLISRIGLISYVENIVIGRNHGHASLWDYCLCNWRLMIPTSLVNQVLVFPKHLKESKLSVELYDSSEMDSGIIKKAKEVLSRRDRESDTERIISELDKVKESLASMDVSLNALRQGLGNNNVKC
;
A
#
# COMPACT_ATOMS: atom_id res chain seq x y z
N MET A 1 -48.44 20.59 2.17
CA MET A 1 -47.31 19.81 2.74
C MET A 1 -47.11 18.46 2.07
N ARG A 2 -48.10 17.69 1.65
CA ARG A 2 -47.90 16.36 1.02
C ARG A 2 -47.22 16.35 -0.36
N ASN A 3 -47.29 17.43 -1.16
CA ASN A 3 -46.62 17.47 -2.48
C ASN A 3 -45.12 17.69 -2.42
N ASN A 4 -44.58 18.26 -1.34
CA ASN A 4 -43.14 18.48 -1.21
C ASN A 4 -42.35 17.22 -0.81
N GLU A 5 -42.99 16.28 -0.12
CA GLU A 5 -42.39 14.98 0.25
C GLU A 5 -42.30 14.04 -0.95
N ASN A 6 -43.24 14.08 -1.88
CA ASN A 6 -43.20 13.25 -3.09
C ASN A 6 -42.11 13.71 -4.06
N VAL A 7 -41.89 15.01 -4.21
CA VAL A 7 -40.73 15.52 -5.00
C VAL A 7 -39.40 15.17 -4.34
N ARG A 8 -39.32 15.23 -3.01
CA ARG A 8 -38.13 14.77 -2.25
C ARG A 8 -37.85 13.28 -2.44
N ARG A 9 -38.92 12.44 -2.44
CA ARG A 9 -38.80 10.98 -2.56
C ARG A 9 -38.34 10.55 -3.97
N VAL A 10 -38.91 11.14 -5.02
CA VAL A 10 -38.55 10.87 -6.43
C VAL A 10 -37.12 11.30 -6.74
N LEU A 11 -36.60 12.37 -6.11
CA LEU A 11 -35.25 12.86 -6.29
C LEU A 11 -34.19 12.00 -5.56
N LEU A 12 -34.58 11.18 -4.59
CA LEU A 12 -33.70 10.31 -3.81
C LEU A 12 -33.62 8.87 -4.33
N GLU A 13 -34.58 8.38 -5.10
CA GLU A 13 -34.74 6.96 -5.41
C GLU A 13 -34.20 6.47 -6.76
N ASN A 14 -33.76 7.35 -7.73
CA ASN A 14 -33.28 6.86 -9.03
C ASN A 14 -32.00 7.56 -9.56
N PRO A 15 -30.85 6.82 -9.63
CA PRO A 15 -29.61 7.33 -10.22
C PRO A 15 -29.39 7.04 -11.72
N MET A 16 -30.31 6.37 -12.42
CA MET A 16 -30.07 5.90 -13.80
C MET A 16 -31.25 6.23 -14.72
N ASP A 17 -31.19 7.42 -15.41
CA ASP A 17 -31.78 7.65 -16.72
C ASP A 17 -31.44 9.07 -17.23
N ASN A 18 -30.30 9.21 -17.92
CA ASN A 18 -29.68 10.51 -18.17
C ASN A 18 -30.28 11.32 -19.35
N LEU A 19 -31.21 10.84 -20.15
CA LEU A 19 -31.70 11.58 -21.34
C LEU A 19 -33.14 12.10 -21.23
N ASN A 20 -34.02 11.41 -20.49
CA ASN A 20 -35.39 11.91 -20.26
C ASN A 20 -35.51 12.80 -19.01
N GLN A 21 -34.54 12.76 -18.10
CA GLN A 21 -34.51 13.57 -16.88
C GLN A 21 -34.11 15.04 -17.13
N GLN A 22 -33.37 15.36 -18.22
CA GLN A 22 -33.02 16.74 -18.52
C GLN A 22 -34.24 17.62 -18.85
N ALA A 23 -35.24 17.08 -19.53
CA ALA A 23 -36.44 17.84 -19.88
C ALA A 23 -37.39 18.08 -18.68
N THR A 24 -37.49 17.12 -17.75
CA THR A 24 -38.30 17.25 -16.54
C THR A 24 -37.63 18.11 -15.47
N SER A 25 -36.33 17.97 -15.27
CA SER A 25 -35.57 18.78 -14.31
C SER A 25 -35.51 20.26 -14.67
N GLN A 26 -35.66 20.60 -15.95
CA GLN A 26 -35.66 21.99 -16.44
C GLN A 26 -36.93 22.78 -16.08
N ASN A 27 -38.11 22.10 -16.09
CA ASN A 27 -39.36 22.72 -15.64
C ASN A 27 -39.44 22.73 -14.10
N ASP A 28 -38.80 21.80 -13.42
CA ASP A 28 -38.81 21.67 -11.96
C ASP A 28 -38.12 22.88 -11.29
N LEU A 29 -37.04 23.40 -11.89
CA LEU A 29 -36.36 24.62 -11.39
C LEU A 29 -37.28 25.83 -11.41
N HIS A 30 -38.06 26.04 -12.47
CA HIS A 30 -39.04 27.14 -12.53
C HIS A 30 -40.13 26.97 -11.45
N VAL A 31 -40.57 25.72 -11.18
CA VAL A 31 -41.56 25.45 -10.13
C VAL A 31 -40.96 25.70 -8.74
N ALA A 32 -39.71 25.30 -8.50
CA ALA A 32 -39.01 25.60 -7.24
C ALA A 32 -38.88 27.12 -7.02
N VAL A 33 -38.49 27.84 -8.06
CA VAL A 33 -38.41 29.33 -8.02
C VAL A 33 -39.75 29.98 -7.75
N SER A 34 -40.83 29.55 -8.44
CA SER A 34 -42.19 30.12 -8.23
C SER A 34 -42.72 29.90 -6.81
N LYS A 35 -42.32 28.81 -6.17
CA LYS A 35 -42.71 28.46 -4.78
C LYS A 35 -41.70 29.03 -3.74
N ASN A 36 -40.66 29.69 -4.18
CA ASN A 36 -39.52 30.14 -3.33
C ASN A 36 -38.92 28.99 -2.46
N ASP A 37 -38.89 27.75 -2.99
CA ASP A 37 -38.32 26.60 -2.32
C ASP A 37 -36.78 26.56 -2.58
N LEU A 38 -36.02 27.15 -1.67
CA LEU A 38 -34.57 27.23 -1.74
C LEU A 38 -33.88 25.86 -1.71
N ILE A 39 -34.42 24.90 -0.96
CA ILE A 39 -33.82 23.59 -0.79
C ILE A 39 -33.93 22.79 -2.09
N SER A 40 -35.11 22.75 -2.69
CA SER A 40 -35.35 22.06 -3.96
C SER A 40 -34.55 22.70 -5.10
N ALA A 41 -34.49 24.05 -5.15
CA ALA A 41 -33.71 24.76 -6.15
C ALA A 41 -32.21 24.45 -6.02
N GLU A 42 -31.67 24.41 -4.81
CA GLU A 42 -30.27 24.07 -4.55
C GLU A 42 -29.93 22.65 -5.02
N LEU A 43 -30.79 21.68 -4.69
CA LEU A 43 -30.62 20.30 -5.12
C LEU A 43 -30.65 20.14 -6.64
N LEU A 44 -31.58 20.81 -7.30
CA LEU A 44 -31.70 20.79 -8.76
C LEU A 44 -30.49 21.41 -9.45
N LEU A 45 -30.01 22.54 -8.96
CA LEU A 45 -28.80 23.20 -9.49
C LEU A 45 -27.54 22.33 -9.27
N LYS A 46 -27.39 21.70 -8.12
CA LYS A 46 -26.30 20.76 -7.83
C LYS A 46 -26.36 19.50 -8.70
N LYS A 47 -27.54 19.07 -9.14
CA LYS A 47 -27.73 17.98 -10.13
C LYS A 47 -27.52 18.44 -11.58
N GLY A 48 -27.16 19.69 -11.83
CA GLY A 48 -26.82 20.19 -13.15
C GLY A 48 -27.99 20.82 -13.91
N ALA A 49 -29.12 21.19 -13.25
CA ALA A 49 -30.19 21.91 -13.90
C ALA A 49 -29.68 23.27 -14.45
N SER A 50 -29.95 23.54 -15.72
CA SER A 50 -29.49 24.79 -16.37
C SER A 50 -30.31 26.00 -15.93
N PRO A 51 -29.66 27.08 -15.49
CA PRO A 51 -30.36 28.33 -15.13
C PRO A 51 -30.86 29.15 -16.34
N ASN A 52 -30.48 28.72 -17.56
CA ASN A 52 -30.75 29.46 -18.81
C ASN A 52 -31.94 28.95 -19.62
N VAL A 53 -32.61 27.91 -19.14
CA VAL A 53 -33.82 27.38 -19.78
C VAL A 53 -34.98 28.34 -19.60
N VAL A 54 -35.74 28.58 -20.66
CA VAL A 54 -36.92 29.45 -20.66
C VAL A 54 -38.20 28.64 -20.47
N ASN A 55 -39.14 29.18 -19.70
CA ASN A 55 -40.49 28.60 -19.57
C ASN A 55 -41.36 28.94 -20.77
N SER A 56 -42.66 28.54 -20.75
CA SER A 56 -43.63 28.87 -21.78
C SER A 56 -43.84 30.37 -22.03
N ASN A 57 -43.47 31.22 -21.08
CA ASN A 57 -43.55 32.66 -21.16
C ASN A 57 -42.22 33.31 -21.62
N GLY A 58 -41.23 32.52 -22.03
CA GLY A 58 -39.91 32.99 -22.45
C GLY A 58 -39.01 33.50 -21.31
N LEU A 59 -39.34 33.22 -20.05
CA LEU A 59 -38.60 33.67 -18.89
C LEU A 59 -37.66 32.59 -18.34
N THR A 60 -36.43 32.95 -17.98
CA THR A 60 -35.51 32.10 -17.26
C THR A 60 -35.87 32.01 -15.77
N PRO A 61 -35.45 30.95 -15.04
CA PRO A 61 -35.63 30.85 -13.59
C PRO A 61 -35.11 32.07 -12.84
N LEU A 62 -33.96 32.61 -13.28
CA LEU A 62 -33.36 33.80 -12.69
C LEU A 62 -34.22 35.05 -12.91
N HIS A 63 -34.72 35.26 -14.15
CA HIS A 63 -35.60 36.38 -14.46
C HIS A 63 -36.89 36.34 -13.61
N MET A 64 -37.47 35.16 -13.49
CA MET A 64 -38.65 34.93 -12.67
C MET A 64 -38.40 35.20 -11.18
N ALA A 65 -37.26 34.74 -10.64
CA ALA A 65 -36.84 35.01 -9.26
C ALA A 65 -36.68 36.52 -9.00
N ALA A 66 -36.09 37.23 -9.96
CA ALA A 66 -35.88 38.69 -9.89
C ALA A 66 -37.21 39.45 -9.94
N MET A 67 -38.14 39.09 -10.84
CA MET A 67 -39.50 39.71 -10.94
C MET A 67 -40.31 39.49 -9.67
N MET A 68 -40.22 38.29 -9.05
CA MET A 68 -40.91 37.97 -7.80
C MET A 68 -40.21 38.57 -6.56
N LYS A 69 -39.09 39.29 -6.74
CA LYS A 69 -38.30 39.88 -5.67
C LYS A 69 -37.75 38.86 -4.66
N HIS A 70 -37.57 37.62 -5.08
CA HIS A 70 -37.00 36.55 -4.25
C HIS A 70 -35.47 36.66 -4.20
N ARG A 71 -34.94 37.61 -3.43
CA ARG A 71 -33.50 37.91 -3.36
C ARG A 71 -32.65 36.71 -2.99
N ALA A 72 -33.08 35.93 -1.98
CA ALA A 72 -32.37 34.71 -1.56
C ALA A 72 -32.30 33.65 -2.68
N MET A 73 -33.33 33.54 -3.50
CA MET A 73 -33.38 32.64 -4.65
C MET A 73 -32.45 33.12 -5.78
N VAL A 74 -32.39 34.42 -6.03
CA VAL A 74 -31.46 35.01 -7.00
C VAL A 74 -30.02 34.70 -6.60
N GLU A 75 -29.66 34.93 -5.33
CA GLU A 75 -28.34 34.64 -4.79
C GLU A 75 -28.03 33.11 -4.89
N LEU A 76 -28.98 32.25 -4.54
CA LEU A 76 -28.84 30.81 -4.60
C LEU A 76 -28.60 30.29 -6.03
N ILE A 77 -29.33 30.85 -7.03
CA ILE A 77 -29.12 30.47 -8.44
C ILE A 77 -27.71 30.88 -8.88
N PHE A 78 -27.24 32.08 -8.51
CA PHE A 78 -25.85 32.48 -8.81
C PHE A 78 -24.81 31.62 -8.08
N ASP A 79 -25.13 31.20 -6.88
CA ASP A 79 -24.21 30.40 -6.03
C ASP A 79 -24.04 28.98 -6.49
N ASN A 80 -25.05 28.34 -7.06
CA ASN A 80 -25.04 26.91 -7.35
C ASN A 80 -25.17 26.55 -8.85
N ALA A 81 -25.31 27.53 -9.74
CA ALA A 81 -25.45 27.27 -11.18
C ALA A 81 -24.12 26.79 -11.78
N ALA A 82 -24.16 25.63 -12.45
CA ALA A 82 -23.00 25.06 -13.15
C ALA A 82 -22.58 25.94 -14.36
N HIS A 83 -23.56 26.61 -15.00
CA HIS A 83 -23.33 27.53 -16.10
C HIS A 83 -23.70 28.97 -15.71
N ALA A 84 -22.95 29.94 -16.21
CA ALA A 84 -23.26 31.34 -15.94
C ALA A 84 -24.65 31.70 -16.45
N PRO A 85 -25.53 32.28 -15.61
CA PRO A 85 -26.84 32.77 -16.06
C PRO A 85 -26.72 33.86 -17.07
N ASN A 86 -27.51 33.75 -18.15
CA ASN A 86 -27.56 34.78 -19.18
C ASN A 86 -28.48 35.94 -18.73
N LEU A 87 -27.96 37.16 -18.66
CA LEU A 87 -28.69 38.35 -18.15
C LEU A 87 -29.45 39.10 -19.23
N ASP A 88 -29.11 38.88 -20.51
CA ASP A 88 -29.59 39.70 -21.61
C ASP A 88 -30.52 38.93 -22.58
N SER A 89 -30.69 37.62 -22.41
CA SER A 89 -31.44 36.77 -23.33
C SER A 89 -32.95 36.82 -23.18
N CYS A 90 -33.45 37.24 -22.00
CA CYS A 90 -34.88 37.28 -21.71
C CYS A 90 -35.38 38.71 -21.56
N ARG A 91 -36.58 38.96 -22.10
CA ARG A 91 -37.30 40.23 -21.89
C ARG A 91 -38.71 39.90 -21.39
N ASP A 92 -39.15 40.68 -20.40
CA ASP A 92 -40.51 40.57 -19.87
C ASP A 92 -41.54 41.32 -20.77
N TYR A 93 -42.78 41.38 -20.33
CA TYR A 93 -43.85 42.12 -21.02
C TYR A 93 -43.56 43.60 -21.15
N ASN A 94 -42.69 44.17 -20.27
CA ASN A 94 -42.26 45.55 -20.28
C ASN A 94 -41.01 45.77 -21.17
N LYS A 95 -40.55 44.74 -21.87
CA LYS A 95 -39.31 44.69 -22.64
C LYS A 95 -38.03 44.90 -21.80
N GLU A 96 -38.13 44.76 -20.47
CA GLU A 96 -36.98 44.82 -19.57
C GLU A 96 -36.16 43.53 -19.60
N THR A 97 -34.85 43.65 -19.56
CA THR A 97 -33.95 42.51 -19.48
C THR A 97 -33.79 42.03 -18.02
N THR A 98 -33.33 40.78 -17.83
CA THR A 98 -32.99 40.28 -16.48
C THR A 98 -32.01 41.22 -15.78
N ARG A 99 -31.10 41.82 -16.54
CA ARG A 99 -30.14 42.83 -16.08
C ARG A 99 -30.81 44.05 -15.45
N ASP A 100 -31.81 44.61 -16.12
CA ASP A 100 -32.52 45.80 -15.67
C ASP A 100 -33.31 45.53 -14.37
N VAL A 101 -33.97 44.40 -14.29
CA VAL A 101 -34.72 43.97 -13.08
C VAL A 101 -33.76 43.75 -11.90
N LEU A 102 -32.62 43.10 -12.12
CA LEU A 102 -31.62 42.81 -11.07
C LEU A 102 -30.98 44.12 -10.55
N LYS A 103 -30.71 45.10 -11.43
CA LYS A 103 -30.16 46.39 -11.03
C LYS A 103 -31.04 47.16 -10.05
N ARG A 104 -32.37 46.96 -10.13
CA ARG A 104 -33.31 47.56 -9.18
C ARG A 104 -33.49 46.75 -7.89
N LEU A 105 -33.26 45.45 -7.96
CA LEU A 105 -33.50 44.55 -6.85
C LEU A 105 -32.31 44.45 -5.88
N LEU A 106 -31.10 44.49 -6.39
CA LEU A 106 -29.88 44.21 -5.64
C LEU A 106 -29.09 45.47 -5.30
N PRO A 107 -28.35 45.48 -4.17
CA PRO A 107 -27.37 46.52 -3.89
C PRO A 107 -26.33 46.63 -5.01
N ASP A 108 -25.85 47.87 -5.26
CA ASP A 108 -24.89 48.13 -6.32
C ASP A 108 -23.68 47.23 -6.36
N LEU A 109 -23.06 46.92 -5.20
CA LEU A 109 -21.92 46.02 -5.10
C LEU A 109 -22.26 44.58 -5.54
N MET A 110 -23.41 44.05 -5.09
CA MET A 110 -23.85 42.71 -5.44
C MET A 110 -24.25 42.60 -6.90
N TYR A 111 -24.88 43.65 -7.43
CA TYR A 111 -25.21 43.71 -8.84
C TYR A 111 -23.97 43.66 -9.74
N GLN A 112 -22.89 44.41 -9.43
CA GLN A 112 -21.66 44.41 -10.21
C GLN A 112 -20.96 43.05 -10.21
N LEU A 113 -20.95 42.34 -9.09
CA LEU A 113 -20.46 40.93 -9.03
C LEU A 113 -21.25 40.01 -9.93
N ILE A 114 -22.57 40.16 -9.95
CA ILE A 114 -23.48 39.40 -10.80
C ILE A 114 -23.31 39.74 -12.27
N ALA A 115 -23.16 41.02 -12.58
CA ALA A 115 -22.95 41.55 -13.94
C ALA A 115 -21.55 41.22 -14.51
N ASN A 116 -20.66 40.61 -13.70
CA ASN A 116 -19.29 40.27 -14.05
C ASN A 116 -18.42 41.48 -14.42
N ASP A 117 -18.66 42.62 -13.74
CA ASP A 117 -17.93 43.87 -13.94
C ASP A 117 -17.06 44.21 -12.72
N GLU A 118 -15.77 43.80 -12.77
CA GLU A 118 -14.80 44.05 -11.68
C GLU A 118 -14.50 45.55 -11.52
N LYS A 119 -14.41 46.31 -12.64
CA LYS A 119 -14.12 47.76 -12.60
C LYS A 119 -15.24 48.53 -11.93
N GLY A 120 -16.48 48.27 -12.35
CA GLY A 120 -17.68 48.86 -11.73
C GLY A 120 -17.80 48.49 -10.25
N PHE A 121 -17.44 47.23 -9.88
CA PHE A 121 -17.40 46.81 -8.49
C PHE A 121 -16.40 47.62 -7.66
N LEU A 122 -15.17 47.81 -8.15
CA LEU A 122 -14.14 48.59 -7.46
C LEU A 122 -14.53 50.07 -7.32
N GLU A 123 -15.18 50.65 -8.31
CA GLU A 123 -15.69 52.01 -8.23
C GLU A 123 -16.82 52.17 -7.20
N CYS A 124 -17.74 51.22 -7.16
CA CYS A 124 -18.80 51.17 -6.15
C CYS A 124 -18.22 50.96 -4.75
N LEU A 125 -17.22 50.11 -4.63
CA LEU A 125 -16.54 49.83 -3.35
C LEU A 125 -15.82 51.08 -2.83
N LYS A 126 -15.21 51.90 -3.70
CA LYS A 126 -14.57 53.16 -3.31
C LYS A 126 -15.56 54.20 -2.80
N LYS A 127 -16.78 54.21 -3.34
CA LYS A 127 -17.87 55.15 -2.95
C LYS A 127 -18.56 54.74 -1.65
N THR A 128 -18.49 53.46 -1.29
CA THR A 128 -19.15 52.93 -0.09
C THR A 128 -18.31 53.28 1.14
N SER A 129 -18.89 54.03 2.08
CA SER A 129 -18.26 54.41 3.33
C SER A 129 -18.05 53.14 4.23
N ASN A 130 -17.00 53.14 5.05
CA ASN A 130 -16.60 52.01 5.93
C ASN A 130 -17.64 51.59 6.99
N ASN A 131 -18.77 52.31 7.11
CA ASN A 131 -19.77 52.08 8.17
C ASN A 131 -21.01 51.30 7.71
N VAL A 132 -21.02 50.73 6.50
CA VAL A 132 -22.10 49.82 6.10
C VAL A 132 -21.74 48.40 6.55
N GLU A 133 -22.62 47.72 7.30
CA GLU A 133 -22.55 46.31 7.62
C GLU A 133 -22.63 45.50 6.31
N ILE A 134 -21.49 45.35 5.65
CA ILE A 134 -21.37 44.51 4.46
C ILE A 134 -20.89 43.17 4.97
N ASP A 135 -21.62 42.10 4.65
CA ASP A 135 -21.13 40.73 4.84
C ASP A 135 -19.91 40.47 3.93
N ALA A 136 -18.75 40.95 4.38
CA ALA A 136 -17.49 40.88 3.65
C ALA A 136 -17.15 39.45 3.24
N GLY A 137 -17.44 38.46 4.08
CA GLY A 137 -17.20 37.03 3.79
C GLY A 137 -18.00 36.53 2.59
N LYS A 138 -19.25 36.96 2.49
CA LYS A 138 -20.11 36.63 1.35
C LYS A 138 -19.65 37.29 0.07
N LEU A 139 -19.31 38.58 0.12
CA LEU A 139 -18.79 39.32 -1.04
C LEU A 139 -17.46 38.73 -1.53
N ILE A 140 -16.52 38.36 -0.62
CA ILE A 140 -15.27 37.71 -0.97
C ILE A 140 -15.53 36.37 -1.64
N ALA A 141 -16.47 35.55 -1.11
CA ALA A 141 -16.81 34.25 -1.71
C ALA A 141 -17.38 34.43 -3.13
N MET A 142 -18.24 35.41 -3.35
CA MET A 142 -18.81 35.72 -4.68
C MET A 142 -17.74 36.27 -5.64
N ALA A 143 -16.87 37.17 -5.20
CA ALA A 143 -15.75 37.70 -5.96
C ALA A 143 -14.77 36.60 -6.37
N THR A 144 -14.50 35.66 -5.45
CA THR A 144 -13.68 34.46 -5.73
C THR A 144 -14.30 33.59 -6.83
N ARG A 145 -15.61 33.41 -6.81
CA ARG A 145 -16.33 32.64 -7.85
C ARG A 145 -16.21 33.27 -9.23
N ARG A 146 -16.08 34.60 -9.30
CA ARG A 146 -15.91 35.39 -10.53
C ARG A 146 -14.46 35.61 -10.94
N ASN A 147 -13.52 35.15 -10.13
CA ASN A 147 -12.08 35.34 -10.34
C ASN A 147 -11.64 36.82 -10.34
N PHE A 148 -12.24 37.67 -9.48
CA PHE A 148 -11.95 39.09 -9.35
C PHE A 148 -10.80 39.31 -8.36
N GLU A 149 -9.56 39.22 -8.82
CA GLU A 149 -8.37 39.28 -7.96
C GLU A 149 -8.24 40.66 -7.26
N ASN A 150 -8.39 41.75 -8.00
CA ASN A 150 -8.24 43.10 -7.45
C ASN A 150 -9.35 43.44 -6.44
N ALA A 151 -10.57 42.99 -6.73
CA ALA A 151 -11.71 43.17 -5.83
C ALA A 151 -11.50 42.43 -4.51
N ILE A 152 -10.99 41.19 -4.58
CA ILE A 152 -10.67 40.37 -3.38
C ILE A 152 -9.56 41.03 -2.57
N ALA A 153 -8.47 41.48 -3.20
CA ALA A 153 -7.39 42.17 -2.51
C ALA A 153 -7.86 43.44 -1.78
N GLU A 154 -8.78 44.23 -2.40
CA GLU A 154 -9.32 45.41 -1.77
C GLU A 154 -10.34 45.11 -0.66
N LEU A 155 -11.17 44.06 -0.82
CA LEU A 155 -12.09 43.59 0.22
C LEU A 155 -11.33 43.04 1.45
N LEU A 156 -10.24 42.34 1.23
CA LEU A 156 -9.39 41.81 2.32
C LEU A 156 -8.73 42.90 3.15
N LYS A 157 -8.40 44.07 2.54
CA LYS A 157 -7.88 45.24 3.27
C LYS A 157 -8.93 45.90 4.16
N ARG A 158 -10.20 45.82 3.77
CA ARG A 158 -11.33 46.49 4.45
C ARG A 158 -12.13 45.55 5.34
N ARG A 159 -11.76 44.25 5.41
CA ARG A 159 -12.51 43.24 6.16
C ARG A 159 -12.45 43.51 7.65
N PRO A 160 -13.53 43.23 8.43
CA PRO A 160 -13.44 43.06 9.87
C PRO A 160 -12.67 41.80 10.22
N ASP A 161 -12.01 41.76 11.38
CA ASP A 161 -11.14 40.64 11.84
C ASP A 161 -11.86 39.29 11.92
N ASP A 162 -13.16 39.24 12.15
CA ASP A 162 -13.97 38.02 12.30
C ASP A 162 -14.55 37.46 10.97
N CYS A 163 -14.03 37.85 9.84
CA CYS A 163 -14.56 37.40 8.55
C CYS A 163 -14.21 35.94 8.24
N ASN A 164 -15.23 35.09 8.11
CA ASN A 164 -15.02 33.68 7.75
C ASN A 164 -14.66 33.50 6.27
N LEU A 165 -13.40 33.19 5.99
CA LEU A 165 -12.88 33.00 4.63
C LEU A 165 -12.99 31.54 4.15
N GLU A 166 -13.50 30.60 4.93
CA GLU A 166 -13.53 29.15 4.62
C GLU A 166 -14.29 28.86 3.31
N LYS A 167 -15.44 29.53 3.09
CA LYS A 167 -16.19 29.38 1.82
C LYS A 167 -15.42 29.90 0.62
N ALA A 168 -14.78 31.04 0.76
CA ALA A 168 -14.00 31.64 -0.32
C ALA A 168 -12.80 30.79 -0.71
N THR A 169 -12.04 30.23 0.29
CA THR A 169 -10.92 29.33 0.03
C THR A 169 -11.37 28.03 -0.64
N THR A 170 -12.51 27.48 -0.22
CA THR A 170 -13.07 26.26 -0.87
C THR A 170 -13.44 26.54 -2.33
N ILE A 171 -14.06 27.68 -2.62
CA ILE A 171 -14.42 28.09 -3.98
C ILE A 171 -13.16 28.33 -4.83
N ALA A 172 -12.12 28.94 -4.28
CA ALA A 172 -10.85 29.18 -4.98
C ALA A 172 -10.19 27.85 -5.42
N VAL A 173 -10.23 26.85 -4.54
CA VAL A 173 -9.75 25.49 -4.84
C VAL A 173 -10.58 24.85 -5.95
N GLN A 174 -11.92 24.86 -5.85
CA GLN A 174 -12.83 24.29 -6.86
C GLN A 174 -12.72 24.96 -8.23
N LYS A 175 -12.34 26.25 -8.27
CA LYS A 175 -12.12 27.01 -9.50
C LYS A 175 -10.70 26.95 -10.03
N ASN A 176 -9.82 26.17 -9.40
CA ASN A 176 -8.40 26.02 -9.77
C ASN A 176 -7.67 27.39 -9.90
N SER A 177 -7.93 28.32 -8.98
CA SER A 177 -7.38 29.70 -8.97
C SER A 177 -6.27 29.83 -7.92
N PRO A 178 -5.01 29.49 -8.22
CA PRO A 178 -3.91 29.50 -7.24
C PRO A 178 -3.57 30.90 -6.75
N HIS A 179 -3.67 31.93 -7.60
CA HIS A 179 -3.40 33.33 -7.22
C HIS A 179 -4.37 33.82 -6.14
N ILE A 180 -5.66 33.55 -6.32
CA ILE A 180 -6.68 33.92 -5.33
C ILE A 180 -6.51 33.11 -4.06
N LEU A 181 -6.25 31.81 -4.19
CA LEU A 181 -6.00 30.92 -3.03
C LEU A 181 -4.83 31.45 -2.19
N ARG A 182 -3.73 31.87 -2.82
CA ARG A 182 -2.57 32.48 -2.14
C ARG A 182 -2.96 33.77 -1.38
N LEU A 183 -3.72 34.65 -2.01
CA LEU A 183 -4.21 35.89 -1.37
C LEU A 183 -5.09 35.58 -0.14
N LEU A 184 -5.98 34.59 -0.26
CA LEU A 184 -6.87 34.20 0.82
C LEU A 184 -6.11 33.53 1.96
N LEU A 185 -5.18 32.59 1.68
CA LEU A 185 -4.41 31.88 2.70
C LEU A 185 -3.50 32.83 3.48
N ASN A 186 -2.87 33.80 2.82
CA ASN A 186 -2.02 34.80 3.49
C ASN A 186 -2.80 35.68 4.49
N ASN A 187 -4.10 35.84 4.28
CA ASN A 187 -4.98 36.65 5.12
C ASN A 187 -5.85 35.76 6.07
N PHE A 188 -5.73 34.45 6.03
CA PHE A 188 -6.52 33.52 6.86
C PHE A 188 -5.67 32.96 8.01
N ALA A 189 -5.32 33.84 8.98
CA ALA A 189 -4.47 33.48 10.10
C ALA A 189 -5.08 32.37 11.01
N ASP A 190 -6.40 32.36 11.16
CA ASP A 190 -7.14 31.45 12.05
C ASP A 190 -7.77 30.24 11.37
N MET A 191 -7.17 29.74 10.28
CA MET A 191 -7.66 28.54 9.63
C MET A 191 -7.61 27.34 10.60
N ASN A 192 -8.77 26.68 10.79
CA ASN A 192 -8.87 25.48 11.59
C ASN A 192 -8.25 24.28 10.85
N VAL A 193 -7.65 23.34 11.59
CA VAL A 193 -7.08 22.08 11.05
C VAL A 193 -8.11 21.30 10.22
N GLU A 194 -9.39 21.27 10.64
CA GLU A 194 -10.44 20.60 9.89
C GLU A 194 -10.74 21.27 8.54
N ALA A 195 -10.73 22.61 8.48
CA ALA A 195 -10.92 23.35 7.24
C ALA A 195 -9.75 23.11 6.28
N ALA A 196 -8.51 23.15 6.79
CA ALA A 196 -7.31 22.84 6.02
C ALA A 196 -7.35 21.42 5.44
N ASN A 197 -7.77 20.44 6.24
CA ASN A 197 -7.93 19.05 5.79
C ASN A 197 -9.04 18.92 4.73
N ARG A 198 -10.17 19.63 4.88
CA ARG A 198 -11.24 19.65 3.85
C ARG A 198 -10.73 20.21 2.52
N LEU A 199 -9.96 21.29 2.55
CA LEU A 199 -9.34 21.86 1.35
C LEU A 199 -8.38 20.87 0.69
N LEU A 200 -7.54 20.20 1.48
CA LEU A 200 -6.61 19.18 0.98
C LEU A 200 -7.35 18.03 0.29
N PHE A 201 -8.44 17.53 0.89
CA PHE A 201 -9.25 16.49 0.25
C PHE A 201 -9.90 16.97 -1.04
N THR A 202 -10.45 18.20 -1.07
CA THR A 202 -11.09 18.76 -2.27
C THR A 202 -10.10 18.80 -3.42
N VAL A 203 -8.89 19.32 -3.21
CA VAL A 203 -7.85 19.35 -4.26
C VAL A 203 -7.48 17.96 -4.74
N CYS A 204 -7.25 17.01 -3.79
CA CYS A 204 -6.84 15.66 -4.16
C CYS A 204 -7.93 14.87 -4.91
N ILE A 205 -9.21 15.09 -4.60
CA ILE A 205 -10.35 14.50 -5.32
C ILE A 205 -10.44 15.08 -6.73
N ASP A 206 -10.30 16.40 -6.85
CA ASP A 206 -10.41 17.11 -8.13
C ASP A 206 -9.27 16.77 -9.10
N LEU A 207 -8.09 16.33 -8.61
CA LEU A 207 -7.00 15.81 -9.45
C LEU A 207 -7.42 14.66 -10.37
N GLY A 208 -8.34 13.80 -9.91
CA GLY A 208 -8.85 12.65 -10.67
C GLY A 208 -9.94 13.01 -11.67
N ILE A 209 -10.43 14.25 -11.71
CA ILE A 209 -11.49 14.68 -12.61
C ILE A 209 -10.87 15.29 -13.87
N PRO A 210 -11.15 14.74 -15.09
CA PRO A 210 -10.65 15.34 -16.32
C PRO A 210 -11.16 16.78 -16.45
N GLY A 211 -10.24 17.74 -16.48
CA GLY A 211 -10.58 19.16 -16.61
C GLY A 211 -10.91 19.53 -18.05
N SER A 212 -11.82 20.47 -18.23
CA SER A 212 -12.14 21.06 -19.55
C SER A 212 -11.02 21.94 -20.12
N GLY A 213 -10.05 22.35 -19.29
CA GLY A 213 -8.97 23.28 -19.63
C GLY A 213 -7.61 22.65 -20.00
N GLY A 214 -7.53 21.32 -20.13
CA GLY A 214 -6.29 20.64 -20.55
C GLY A 214 -5.15 20.71 -19.52
N SER A 215 -3.89 20.84 -19.99
CA SER A 215 -2.70 20.76 -19.12
C SER A 215 -2.58 21.95 -18.13
N GLN A 216 -3.13 23.12 -18.44
CA GLN A 216 -3.09 24.30 -17.57
C GLN A 216 -3.92 24.09 -16.29
N ASP A 217 -5.08 23.46 -16.39
CA ASP A 217 -5.90 23.15 -15.21
C ASP A 217 -5.20 22.20 -14.26
N THR A 218 -4.47 21.22 -14.78
CA THR A 218 -3.69 20.29 -13.94
C THR A 218 -2.55 20.99 -13.22
N LEU A 219 -1.85 21.90 -13.89
CA LEU A 219 -0.80 22.73 -13.28
C LEU A 219 -1.37 23.63 -12.17
N ASN A 220 -2.51 24.26 -12.41
CA ASN A 220 -3.16 25.11 -11.42
C ASN A 220 -3.60 24.30 -10.18
N ARG A 221 -4.11 23.06 -10.35
CA ARG A 221 -4.47 22.17 -9.25
C ARG A 221 -3.26 21.77 -8.42
N LEU A 222 -2.14 21.48 -9.09
CA LEU A 222 -0.88 21.14 -8.41
C LEU A 222 -0.32 22.33 -7.63
N GLU A 223 -0.42 23.55 -8.17
CA GLU A 223 -0.02 24.75 -7.45
C GLU A 223 -0.95 25.05 -6.27
N CYS A 224 -2.26 24.82 -6.40
CA CYS A 224 -3.19 24.88 -5.26
C CYS A 224 -2.81 23.85 -4.18
N LEU A 225 -2.48 22.62 -4.57
CA LEU A 225 -2.01 21.59 -3.64
C LEU A 225 -0.74 22.03 -2.91
N ARG A 226 0.22 22.60 -3.63
CA ARG A 226 1.47 23.10 -3.08
C ARG A 226 1.22 24.19 -2.03
N LEU A 227 0.39 25.19 -2.37
CA LEU A 227 0.04 26.28 -1.46
C LEU A 227 -0.61 25.78 -0.16
N ILE A 228 -1.51 24.79 -0.26
CA ILE A 228 -2.15 24.19 0.92
C ILE A 228 -1.11 23.44 1.75
N LEU A 229 -0.22 22.68 1.11
CA LEU A 229 0.82 21.91 1.79
C LEU A 229 1.91 22.78 2.44
N GLU A 230 2.11 24.03 1.99
CA GLU A 230 3.01 25.00 2.64
C GLU A 230 2.49 25.43 4.02
N GLY A 231 1.19 25.33 4.27
CA GLY A 231 0.57 25.63 5.56
C GLY A 231 0.97 24.65 6.68
N ASP A 232 1.23 25.18 7.88
CA ASP A 232 1.66 24.36 9.04
C ASP A 232 0.52 23.57 9.71
N LYS A 233 -0.74 23.96 9.46
CA LYS A 233 -1.93 23.37 10.11
C LYS A 233 -2.52 22.17 9.34
N VAL A 234 -1.89 21.75 8.24
CA VAL A 234 -2.39 20.67 7.37
C VAL A 234 -1.93 19.29 7.87
N ASN A 235 -2.88 18.38 8.08
CA ASN A 235 -2.58 16.99 8.39
C ASN A 235 -2.71 16.11 7.14
N VAL A 236 -1.59 15.75 6.52
CA VAL A 236 -1.55 14.87 5.34
C VAL A 236 -1.97 13.41 5.61
N ARG A 237 -2.15 13.04 6.89
CA ARG A 237 -2.57 11.70 7.33
C ARG A 237 -4.05 11.63 7.72
N CYS A 238 -4.80 12.72 7.52
CA CYS A 238 -6.25 12.73 7.76
C CYS A 238 -6.95 11.71 6.86
N THR A 239 -8.12 11.23 7.32
CA THR A 239 -8.92 10.22 6.60
C THR A 239 -10.35 10.72 6.39
N ASP A 240 -10.94 10.32 5.28
CA ASP A 240 -12.36 10.52 5.00
C ASP A 240 -13.23 9.44 5.69
N LYS A 241 -14.55 9.48 5.45
CA LYS A 241 -15.51 8.50 5.97
C LYS A 241 -15.25 7.06 5.47
N LYS A 242 -14.55 6.89 4.35
CA LYS A 242 -14.16 5.60 3.76
C LYS A 242 -12.75 5.18 4.19
N GLY A 243 -12.09 5.93 5.07
CA GLY A 243 -10.73 5.67 5.51
C GLY A 243 -9.66 6.00 4.47
N ASN A 244 -9.99 6.67 3.35
CA ASN A 244 -8.99 7.09 2.38
C ASN A 244 -8.23 8.32 2.89
N THR A 245 -6.94 8.36 2.68
CA THR A 245 -6.11 9.55 2.88
C THR A 245 -6.01 10.37 1.59
N PRO A 246 -5.58 11.65 1.63
CA PRO A 246 -5.28 12.42 0.43
C PRO A 246 -4.36 11.69 -0.56
N LEU A 247 -3.40 10.90 -0.05
CA LEU A 247 -2.51 10.09 -0.86
C LEU A 247 -3.25 9.02 -1.70
N HIS A 248 -4.33 8.40 -1.19
CA HIS A 248 -5.14 7.45 -1.97
C HIS A 248 -5.78 8.13 -3.19
N TYR A 249 -6.27 9.35 -3.04
CA TYR A 249 -6.86 10.09 -4.14
C TYR A 249 -5.82 10.52 -5.18
N ALA A 250 -4.68 11.06 -4.72
CA ALA A 250 -3.59 11.44 -5.61
C ALA A 250 -3.00 10.24 -6.38
N ALA A 251 -2.90 9.07 -5.73
CA ALA A 251 -2.46 7.84 -6.36
C ALA A 251 -3.43 7.36 -7.45
N ARG A 252 -4.74 7.37 -7.18
CA ARG A 252 -5.78 7.01 -8.16
C ARG A 252 -5.87 7.97 -9.33
N ALA A 253 -5.53 9.23 -9.10
CA ALA A 253 -5.42 10.24 -10.16
C ALA A 253 -4.16 10.09 -11.03
N ASP A 254 -3.28 9.14 -10.69
CA ASP A 254 -1.97 8.91 -11.32
C ASP A 254 -1.11 10.17 -11.44
N SER A 255 -1.28 11.12 -10.51
CA SER A 255 -0.53 12.37 -10.47
C SER A 255 0.78 12.18 -9.73
N ARG A 256 1.89 12.02 -10.49
CA ARG A 256 3.23 11.83 -9.94
C ARG A 256 3.66 12.96 -9.00
N GLU A 257 3.42 14.21 -9.43
CA GLU A 257 3.80 15.41 -8.69
C GLU A 257 3.02 15.50 -7.36
N ALA A 258 1.70 15.27 -7.38
CA ALA A 258 0.88 15.30 -6.18
C ALA A 258 1.30 14.21 -5.18
N VAL A 259 1.56 12.99 -5.65
CA VAL A 259 2.04 11.88 -4.82
C VAL A 259 3.38 12.24 -4.17
N THR A 260 4.34 12.78 -4.93
CA THR A 260 5.66 13.14 -4.40
C THR A 260 5.58 14.28 -3.38
N MET A 261 4.74 15.30 -3.60
CA MET A 261 4.52 16.40 -2.63
C MET A 261 3.92 15.87 -1.31
N LEU A 262 2.91 15.01 -1.40
CA LEU A 262 2.27 14.43 -0.21
C LEU A 262 3.23 13.52 0.58
N LEU A 263 4.03 12.72 -0.10
CA LEU A 263 5.05 11.87 0.53
C LEU A 263 6.15 12.70 1.19
N ALA A 264 6.60 13.79 0.54
CA ALA A 264 7.60 14.70 1.10
C ALA A 264 7.13 15.38 2.39
N LYS A 265 5.82 15.69 2.50
CA LYS A 265 5.19 16.21 3.72
C LYS A 265 4.95 15.12 4.79
N GLY A 266 5.22 13.84 4.49
CA GLY A 266 5.18 12.75 5.45
C GLY A 266 3.88 11.92 5.43
N SER A 267 3.18 11.85 4.30
CA SER A 267 2.11 10.87 4.11
C SER A 267 2.67 9.44 4.23
N TYR A 268 1.94 8.56 4.92
CA TYR A 268 2.35 7.17 5.12
C TYR A 268 1.79 6.27 4.02
N ILE A 269 2.68 5.55 3.31
CA ILE A 269 2.31 4.67 2.18
C ILE A 269 1.52 3.42 2.59
N GLY A 270 1.64 2.99 3.83
CA GLY A 270 0.98 1.80 4.36
C GLY A 270 -0.39 2.06 4.99
N HIS A 271 -0.96 3.27 4.89
CA HIS A 271 -2.29 3.55 5.43
C HIS A 271 -3.35 2.78 4.65
N THR A 272 -4.14 1.96 5.34
CA THR A 272 -5.20 1.14 4.75
C THR A 272 -6.56 1.82 4.89
N ASN A 273 -7.34 1.85 3.82
CA ASN A 273 -8.71 2.34 3.84
C ASN A 273 -9.68 1.29 4.46
N ALA A 274 -10.98 1.60 4.49
CA ALA A 274 -12.03 0.71 5.01
C ALA A 274 -12.12 -0.64 4.25
N TYR A 275 -11.63 -0.70 3.02
CA TYR A 275 -11.58 -1.93 2.20
C TYR A 275 -10.31 -2.75 2.41
N GLY A 276 -9.39 -2.29 3.28
CA GLY A 276 -8.11 -2.95 3.54
C GLY A 276 -7.04 -2.73 2.47
N THR A 277 -7.26 -1.83 1.49
CA THR A 277 -6.26 -1.47 0.48
C THR A 277 -5.33 -0.39 1.02
N PRO A 278 -4.00 -0.60 0.98
CA PRO A 278 -3.04 0.42 1.38
C PRO A 278 -2.84 1.46 0.28
N ALA A 279 -2.45 2.69 0.65
CA ALA A 279 -2.22 3.76 -0.30
C ALA A 279 -1.16 3.42 -1.38
N VAL A 280 -0.17 2.61 -1.04
CA VAL A 280 0.86 2.12 -1.98
C VAL A 280 0.30 1.27 -3.12
N ALA A 281 -0.93 0.74 -2.99
CA ALA A 281 -1.55 -0.13 -4.00
C ALA A 281 -1.75 0.56 -5.35
N ASP A 282 -2.14 1.82 -5.30
CA ASP A 282 -2.53 2.61 -6.47
C ASP A 282 -1.36 3.50 -6.99
N ILE A 283 -0.17 3.46 -6.34
CA ILE A 283 1.00 4.25 -6.76
C ILE A 283 1.85 3.46 -7.75
N SER A 284 2.24 4.09 -8.87
CA SER A 284 3.12 3.46 -9.86
C SER A 284 4.52 3.19 -9.31
N ALA A 285 5.14 2.07 -9.72
CA ALA A 285 6.47 1.70 -9.29
C ALA A 285 7.54 2.75 -9.66
N SER A 286 7.38 3.42 -10.81
CA SER A 286 8.28 4.48 -11.26
C SER A 286 8.23 5.71 -10.35
N THR A 287 7.02 6.12 -9.93
CA THR A 287 6.85 7.24 -9.00
C THR A 287 7.45 6.95 -7.63
N LEU A 288 7.25 5.72 -7.10
CA LEU A 288 7.87 5.30 -5.85
C LEU A 288 9.40 5.25 -5.95
N SER A 289 9.94 4.68 -7.03
CA SER A 289 11.39 4.62 -7.24
C SER A 289 12.02 6.01 -7.26
N GLN A 290 11.43 6.94 -8.01
CA GLN A 290 11.92 8.31 -8.07
C GLN A 290 11.84 9.03 -6.71
N TYR A 291 10.75 8.83 -5.97
CA TYR A 291 10.64 9.38 -4.62
C TYR A 291 11.68 8.78 -3.67
N PHE A 292 11.93 7.48 -3.74
CA PHE A 292 12.95 6.83 -2.91
C PHE A 292 14.36 7.28 -3.27
N ASP A 293 14.67 7.51 -4.56
CA ASP A 293 15.93 8.10 -5.00
C ASP A 293 16.13 9.49 -4.38
N ASN A 294 15.09 10.33 -4.36
CA ASN A 294 15.12 11.67 -3.76
C ASN A 294 15.21 11.66 -2.23
N SER A 295 14.79 10.55 -1.59
CA SER A 295 14.87 10.37 -0.13
C SER A 295 16.26 9.97 0.36
N ILE A 296 17.22 9.76 -0.53
CA ILE A 296 18.64 9.50 -0.22
C ILE A 296 19.43 10.76 -0.53
N GLN A 297 20.13 11.31 0.46
CA GLN A 297 20.91 12.53 0.32
C GLN A 297 22.34 12.32 0.78
N ALA A 298 23.30 12.94 0.07
CA ALA A 298 24.68 13.01 0.51
C ALA A 298 24.92 14.34 1.22
N LYS A 299 25.40 14.30 2.47
CA LYS A 299 25.74 15.47 3.24
C LYS A 299 27.26 15.50 3.42
N ARG A 300 27.93 16.53 2.93
CA ARG A 300 29.36 16.73 3.16
C ARG A 300 29.54 17.40 4.53
N GLU A 301 30.32 16.79 5.38
CA GLU A 301 30.73 17.37 6.65
C GLU A 301 32.06 18.07 6.49
N GLN A 302 32.33 19.11 7.30
CA GLN A 302 33.57 19.91 7.25
C GLN A 302 34.85 19.10 7.56
N THR A 303 34.68 17.89 8.10
CA THR A 303 35.76 16.97 8.53
C THR A 303 36.13 15.89 7.51
N ASN A 304 36.00 16.14 6.19
CA ASN A 304 36.34 15.18 5.11
C ASN A 304 35.48 13.89 5.07
N GLY A 305 34.41 13.79 5.86
CA GLY A 305 33.45 12.67 5.84
C GLY A 305 32.27 12.94 4.89
N CYS A 306 31.92 11.96 4.10
CA CYS A 306 30.64 12.00 3.36
C CYS A 306 29.62 11.14 4.10
N ILE A 307 28.52 11.74 4.55
CA ILE A 307 27.42 11.06 5.26
C ILE A 307 26.29 10.83 4.28
N ILE A 308 25.75 9.61 4.23
CA ILE A 308 24.52 9.30 3.50
C ILE A 308 23.35 9.38 4.47
N GLU A 309 22.39 10.25 4.18
CA GLU A 309 21.17 10.43 4.95
C GLU A 309 20.00 9.71 4.24
N PHE A 310 19.30 8.82 4.95
CA PHE A 310 18.10 8.14 4.50
C PHE A 310 16.87 8.74 5.18
N ASP A 311 15.91 9.25 4.40
CA ASP A 311 14.65 9.80 4.92
C ASP A 311 13.52 8.78 4.79
N TYR A 312 13.08 8.24 5.93
CA TYR A 312 12.01 7.22 6.02
C TYR A 312 10.63 7.79 6.33
N LYS A 313 10.37 9.10 6.10
CA LYS A 313 9.08 9.72 6.45
C LYS A 313 7.87 8.98 5.89
N CYS A 314 7.95 8.51 4.65
CA CYS A 314 6.88 7.77 3.99
C CYS A 314 6.62 6.37 4.58
N LEU A 315 7.59 5.80 5.31
CA LEU A 315 7.52 4.47 5.93
C LEU A 315 7.14 4.52 7.41
N ASN A 316 7.13 5.70 8.03
CA ASN A 316 6.83 5.86 9.45
C ASN A 316 5.31 5.85 9.69
N PRO A 317 4.74 4.84 10.38
CA PRO A 317 3.31 4.76 10.69
C PRO A 317 2.89 5.63 11.86
N TYR A 318 3.80 6.42 12.44
CA TYR A 318 3.52 7.23 13.63
C TYR A 318 2.35 8.19 13.41
N ASP A 319 1.36 8.10 14.28
CA ASP A 319 0.24 9.03 14.39
C ASP A 319 0.10 9.43 15.86
N PRO A 320 0.25 10.73 16.21
CA PRO A 320 0.18 11.19 17.59
C PRO A 320 -1.17 10.92 18.25
N ASN A 321 -2.24 10.81 17.47
CA ASN A 321 -3.62 10.61 17.93
C ASN A 321 -3.95 9.13 18.19
N LEU A 322 -3.12 8.19 17.74
CA LEU A 322 -3.36 6.76 17.95
C LEU A 322 -2.73 6.29 19.27
N ILE A 323 -3.57 5.72 20.13
CA ILE A 323 -3.14 5.11 21.40
C ILE A 323 -2.19 3.92 21.14
N ARG A 324 -2.35 3.22 20.00
CA ARG A 324 -1.58 2.04 19.63
C ARG A 324 -0.79 2.28 18.35
N GLN A 325 0.46 1.86 18.37
CA GLN A 325 1.34 1.91 17.20
C GLN A 325 0.93 0.84 16.17
N LYS A 326 0.92 1.21 14.88
CA LYS A 326 0.66 0.27 13.78
C LYS A 326 1.94 -0.51 13.44
N PRO A 327 1.83 -1.76 12.93
CA PRO A 327 2.99 -2.49 12.40
C PRO A 327 3.69 -1.69 11.30
N GLU A 328 5.02 -1.61 11.37
CA GLU A 328 5.84 -0.90 10.38
C GLU A 328 6.04 -1.72 9.11
N MET A 329 5.85 -3.05 9.18
CA MET A 329 6.09 -3.96 8.05
C MET A 329 4.89 -4.18 7.13
N ASP A 330 3.72 -3.61 7.42
CA ASP A 330 2.51 -3.80 6.59
C ASP A 330 2.71 -3.35 5.12
N PRO A 331 3.29 -2.16 4.80
CA PRO A 331 3.55 -1.79 3.42
C PRO A 331 4.55 -2.71 2.72
N PHE A 332 5.56 -3.20 3.45
CA PHE A 332 6.54 -4.13 2.90
C PHE A 332 5.93 -5.49 2.54
N LYS A 333 4.99 -5.99 3.35
CA LYS A 333 4.22 -7.20 3.01
C LYS A 333 3.42 -7.02 1.73
N TYR A 334 2.77 -5.88 1.58
CA TYR A 334 2.01 -5.58 0.38
C TYR A 334 2.91 -5.52 -0.85
N ILE A 335 4.03 -4.78 -0.77
CA ILE A 335 5.02 -4.68 -1.84
C ILE A 335 5.59 -6.07 -2.19
N ALA A 336 5.91 -6.91 -1.19
CA ALA A 336 6.42 -8.26 -1.40
C ALA A 336 5.42 -9.19 -2.10
N GLY A 337 4.12 -9.02 -1.82
CA GLY A 337 3.03 -9.79 -2.44
C GLY A 337 2.63 -9.32 -3.84
N ASN A 338 2.98 -8.08 -4.23
CA ASN A 338 2.60 -7.50 -5.52
C ASN A 338 3.72 -7.70 -6.56
N THR A 339 3.38 -8.37 -7.67
CA THR A 339 4.36 -8.68 -8.75
C THR A 339 4.96 -7.43 -9.39
N GLY A 340 4.19 -6.35 -9.52
CA GLY A 340 4.64 -5.08 -10.10
C GLY A 340 5.56 -4.27 -9.20
N LEU A 341 5.41 -4.40 -7.87
CA LEU A 341 6.13 -3.58 -6.89
C LEU A 341 7.30 -4.29 -6.21
N LYS A 342 7.33 -5.64 -6.24
CA LYS A 342 8.33 -6.44 -5.49
C LYS A 342 9.79 -6.11 -5.80
N HIS A 343 10.10 -5.63 -7.02
CA HIS A 343 11.46 -5.25 -7.41
C HIS A 343 11.96 -4.03 -6.62
N LEU A 344 11.06 -3.15 -6.14
CA LEU A 344 11.39 -2.00 -5.31
C LEU A 344 12.03 -2.39 -3.97
N LEU A 345 11.82 -3.63 -3.49
CA LEU A 345 12.48 -4.12 -2.27
C LEU A 345 14.01 -4.11 -2.37
N LYS A 346 14.56 -4.18 -3.59
CA LYS A 346 16.01 -4.06 -3.84
C LYS A 346 16.54 -2.62 -3.77
N HIS A 347 15.63 -1.63 -3.74
CA HIS A 347 15.99 -0.24 -3.62
C HIS A 347 16.71 0.03 -2.29
N PRO A 348 17.83 0.81 -2.27
CA PRO A 348 18.64 0.99 -1.07
C PRO A 348 17.85 1.56 0.13
N LEU A 349 16.85 2.42 -0.08
CA LEU A 349 16.00 2.95 0.98
C LEU A 349 15.18 1.85 1.67
N LEU A 350 14.54 0.94 0.91
CA LEU A 350 13.73 -0.13 1.47
C LEU A 350 14.60 -1.24 2.07
N SER A 351 15.70 -1.61 1.38
CA SER A 351 16.61 -2.64 1.87
C SER A 351 17.36 -2.21 3.14
N SER A 352 17.70 -0.91 3.30
CA SER A 352 18.28 -0.38 4.53
C SER A 352 17.30 -0.45 5.70
N PHE A 353 16.03 -0.12 5.48
CA PHE A 353 15.01 -0.24 6.52
C PHE A 353 14.82 -1.69 6.98
N ILE A 354 14.73 -2.63 6.02
CA ILE A 354 14.62 -4.08 6.31
C ILE A 354 15.86 -4.54 7.09
N TYR A 355 17.05 -4.07 6.72
CA TYR A 355 18.30 -4.42 7.41
C TYR A 355 18.32 -3.93 8.86
N LEU A 356 17.91 -2.67 9.12
CA LEU A 356 17.81 -2.13 10.47
C LEU A 356 16.83 -2.91 11.34
N LYS A 357 15.66 -3.23 10.79
CA LYS A 357 14.67 -4.08 11.45
C LYS A 357 15.24 -5.45 11.77
N TRP A 358 15.91 -6.05 10.79
CA TRP A 358 16.53 -7.35 10.93
C TRP A 358 17.57 -7.38 12.05
N GLN A 359 18.43 -6.37 12.14
CA GLN A 359 19.43 -6.29 13.21
C GLN A 359 18.80 -6.32 14.60
N ARG A 360 17.66 -5.65 14.77
CA ARG A 360 16.94 -5.60 16.06
C ARG A 360 16.29 -6.93 16.44
N ILE A 361 15.78 -7.68 15.46
CA ILE A 361 15.01 -8.90 15.68
C ILE A 361 15.90 -10.15 15.67
N ARG A 362 17.05 -10.12 15.00
CA ARG A 362 17.93 -11.29 14.84
C ARG A 362 18.31 -11.96 16.17
N ILE A 363 18.44 -11.20 17.24
CA ILE A 363 18.80 -11.74 18.57
C ILE A 363 17.65 -12.62 19.09
N ILE A 364 16.40 -12.15 18.98
CA ILE A 364 15.21 -12.90 19.41
C ILE A 364 15.09 -14.20 18.61
N LEU A 365 15.30 -14.13 17.28
CA LEU A 365 15.23 -15.29 16.41
C LEU A 365 16.34 -16.29 16.69
N ARG A 366 17.58 -15.84 16.97
CA ARG A 366 18.70 -16.71 17.35
C ARG A 366 18.46 -17.40 18.69
N ALA A 367 17.94 -16.68 19.67
CA ALA A 367 17.58 -17.25 20.97
C ALA A 367 16.49 -18.32 20.82
N SER A 368 15.45 -18.04 20.01
CA SER A 368 14.41 -18.99 19.70
C SER A 368 14.97 -20.25 19.02
N PHE A 369 15.85 -20.11 18.04
CA PHE A 369 16.49 -21.24 17.37
C PHE A 369 17.34 -22.08 18.33
N ALA A 370 18.16 -21.44 19.16
CA ALA A 370 18.99 -22.13 20.14
C ALA A 370 18.11 -22.96 21.13
N PHE A 371 16.96 -22.41 21.53
CA PHE A 371 16.05 -23.10 22.42
C PHE A 371 15.37 -24.32 21.76
N HIS A 372 15.00 -24.23 20.48
CA HIS A 372 14.49 -25.38 19.73
C HIS A 372 15.57 -26.44 19.46
N LEU A 373 16.81 -26.01 19.19
CA LEU A 373 17.94 -26.93 19.02
C LEU A 373 18.24 -27.70 20.30
N LEU A 374 18.25 -27.01 21.45
CA LEU A 374 18.43 -27.63 22.75
C LEU A 374 17.35 -28.69 23.01
N HIS A 375 16.09 -28.33 22.74
CA HIS A 375 14.97 -29.27 22.88
C HIS A 375 15.14 -30.51 21.99
N TYR A 376 15.50 -30.29 20.71
CA TYR A 376 15.77 -31.39 19.76
C TYR A 376 16.86 -32.34 20.26
N VAL A 377 17.97 -31.80 20.77
CA VAL A 377 19.06 -32.61 21.31
C VAL A 377 18.58 -33.43 22.52
N LEU A 378 17.91 -32.80 23.49
CA LEU A 378 17.41 -33.48 24.68
C LEU A 378 16.40 -34.58 24.34
N LEU A 379 15.48 -34.31 23.41
CA LEU A 379 14.49 -35.28 22.93
C LEU A 379 15.16 -36.49 22.28
N ASN A 380 16.15 -36.25 21.41
CA ASN A 380 16.86 -37.38 20.74
C ASN A 380 17.73 -38.19 21.70
N VAL A 381 18.38 -37.54 22.68
CA VAL A 381 19.12 -38.24 23.73
C VAL A 381 18.18 -39.16 24.52
N TYR A 382 17.00 -38.64 24.89
CA TYR A 382 15.96 -39.47 25.53
C TYR A 382 15.51 -40.65 24.64
N ILE A 383 15.17 -40.42 23.36
CA ILE A 383 14.72 -41.44 22.42
C ILE A 383 15.77 -42.55 22.27
N ILE A 384 17.06 -42.19 22.11
CA ILE A 384 18.17 -43.11 21.99
C ILE A 384 18.34 -43.90 23.28
N GLY A 385 18.30 -43.23 24.43
CA GLY A 385 18.38 -43.87 25.75
C GLY A 385 17.25 -44.87 25.98
N ALA A 386 16.01 -44.45 25.72
CA ALA A 386 14.83 -45.30 25.84
C ALA A 386 14.86 -46.52 24.88
N ALA A 387 15.33 -46.34 23.64
CA ALA A 387 15.50 -47.43 22.69
C ALA A 387 16.54 -48.46 23.17
N ARG A 388 17.68 -48.00 23.71
CA ARG A 388 18.71 -48.87 24.29
C ARG A 388 18.19 -49.64 25.51
N MET A 389 17.44 -48.99 26.38
CA MET A 389 16.85 -49.69 27.55
C MET A 389 15.84 -50.75 27.13
N ARG A 390 15.01 -50.51 26.13
CA ARG A 390 14.06 -51.52 25.61
C ARG A 390 14.77 -52.71 24.96
N THR A 391 15.86 -52.52 24.23
CA THR A 391 16.67 -53.60 23.65
C THR A 391 17.36 -54.38 24.73
N PHE A 392 17.91 -53.74 25.75
CA PHE A 392 18.56 -54.38 26.88
C PHE A 392 17.57 -55.22 27.70
N SER A 393 16.39 -54.73 28.02
CA SER A 393 15.33 -55.49 28.70
C SER A 393 14.87 -56.73 27.93
N LYS A 394 14.99 -56.75 26.61
CA LYS A 394 14.60 -57.87 25.75
C LYS A 394 15.69 -58.93 25.58
N TYR A 395 16.98 -58.55 25.83
CA TYR A 395 18.14 -59.43 25.61
C TYR A 395 18.83 -59.91 26.91
N ASN A 396 18.30 -59.56 28.10
CA ASN A 396 18.99 -59.66 29.37
C ASN A 396 18.97 -61.09 29.95
N ASP A 397 19.48 -62.12 29.19
CA ASP A 397 19.82 -63.41 29.75
C ASP A 397 21.30 -63.78 29.64
N GLN A 398 22.15 -63.08 28.94
CA GLN A 398 23.59 -63.39 28.85
C GLN A 398 24.38 -62.19 28.28
N THR A 399 24.98 -61.37 29.10
CA THR A 399 26.37 -60.83 29.01
C THR A 399 26.53 -59.57 29.85
N ASP A 400 27.49 -59.69 30.79
CA ASP A 400 28.08 -58.56 31.53
C ASP A 400 28.88 -57.65 30.62
N GLU A 401 28.87 -56.37 30.95
CA GLU A 401 29.61 -55.27 30.31
C GLU A 401 28.90 -54.55 29.14
N ALA A 402 27.77 -53.95 29.41
CA ALA A 402 27.35 -52.78 28.62
C ALA A 402 27.43 -51.52 29.50
N VAL A 403 28.08 -50.49 29.00
CA VAL A 403 28.10 -49.16 29.62
C VAL A 403 26.66 -48.72 29.91
N LEU A 404 26.24 -48.89 31.14
CA LEU A 404 24.92 -48.54 31.63
C LEU A 404 24.75 -47.05 31.53
N VAL A 405 23.95 -46.57 30.55
CA VAL A 405 23.29 -45.30 30.73
C VAL A 405 22.34 -45.48 31.89
N ALA A 406 22.70 -44.94 33.06
CA ALA A 406 21.92 -45.14 34.27
C ALA A 406 20.45 -44.77 33.99
N PRO A 407 19.45 -45.59 34.39
CA PRO A 407 18.02 -45.30 34.18
C PRO A 407 17.64 -43.89 34.64
N ALA A 408 18.23 -43.46 35.75
CA ALA A 408 18.07 -42.08 36.27
C ALA A 408 18.51 -40.97 35.29
N ALA A 409 19.50 -41.20 34.42
CA ALA A 409 19.93 -40.23 33.41
C ALA A 409 18.88 -40.11 32.29
N VAL A 410 18.29 -41.22 31.84
CA VAL A 410 17.22 -41.21 30.81
C VAL A 410 15.99 -40.46 31.33
N ASP A 411 15.61 -40.69 32.60
CA ASP A 411 14.49 -39.98 33.25
C ASP A 411 14.77 -38.48 33.43
N THR A 412 16.00 -38.10 33.74
CA THR A 412 16.37 -36.68 33.81
C THR A 412 16.23 -35.99 32.44
N PHE A 413 16.69 -36.60 31.35
CA PHE A 413 16.51 -36.05 30.00
C PHE A 413 15.04 -35.98 29.60
N ARG A 414 14.22 -36.99 29.95
CA ARG A 414 12.77 -36.98 29.78
C ARG A 414 12.14 -35.78 30.50
N MET A 415 12.48 -35.56 31.76
CA MET A 415 11.97 -34.45 32.56
C MET A 415 12.35 -33.08 31.96
N LEU A 416 13.61 -32.90 31.55
CA LEU A 416 14.06 -31.66 30.90
C LEU A 416 13.34 -31.42 29.57
N ALA A 417 13.24 -32.44 28.71
CA ALA A 417 12.51 -32.32 27.45
C ALA A 417 11.03 -32.01 27.68
N THR A 418 10.39 -32.59 28.69
CA THR A 418 8.99 -32.32 29.05
C THR A 418 8.78 -30.88 29.53
N VAL A 419 9.70 -30.36 30.34
CA VAL A 419 9.62 -28.96 30.78
C VAL A 419 9.68 -27.98 29.60
N ILE A 420 10.62 -28.21 28.67
CA ILE A 420 10.73 -27.36 27.46
C ILE A 420 9.49 -27.52 26.57
N LEU A 421 8.98 -28.73 26.40
CA LEU A 421 7.75 -29.00 25.65
C LEU A 421 6.55 -28.30 26.26
N ALA A 422 6.43 -28.27 27.60
CA ALA A 422 5.38 -27.55 28.31
C ALA A 422 5.45 -26.04 28.06
N ILE A 423 6.65 -25.47 27.99
CA ILE A 423 6.86 -24.06 27.61
C ILE A 423 6.40 -23.82 26.17
N PHE A 424 6.75 -24.71 25.21
CA PHE A 424 6.28 -24.59 23.82
C PHE A 424 4.76 -24.73 23.73
N ALA A 425 4.17 -25.72 24.40
CA ALA A 425 2.72 -25.92 24.42
C ALA A 425 1.99 -24.69 24.98
N PHE A 426 2.49 -24.14 26.09
CA PHE A 426 1.95 -22.92 26.68
C PHE A 426 2.04 -21.73 25.70
N TRP A 427 3.19 -21.55 25.05
CA TRP A 427 3.36 -20.50 24.06
C TRP A 427 2.42 -20.66 22.85
N LYS A 428 2.21 -21.91 22.39
CA LYS A 428 1.27 -22.20 21.30
C LYS A 428 -0.17 -21.99 21.70
N LEU A 429 -0.55 -22.41 22.91
CA LEU A 429 -1.88 -22.14 23.44
C LEU A 429 -2.16 -20.62 23.52
N LEU A 430 -1.18 -19.88 24.02
CA LEU A 430 -1.25 -18.42 24.06
C LEU A 430 -1.45 -17.85 22.64
N HIS A 431 -0.71 -18.33 21.66
CA HIS A 431 -0.82 -17.88 20.26
C HIS A 431 -2.20 -18.22 19.66
N VAL A 432 -2.75 -19.39 19.91
CA VAL A 432 -4.10 -19.78 19.47
C VAL A 432 -5.16 -18.86 20.08
N VAL A 433 -5.07 -18.63 21.39
CA VAL A 433 -6.04 -17.80 22.11
C VAL A 433 -5.96 -16.33 21.70
N THR A 434 -4.74 -15.81 21.51
CA THR A 434 -4.55 -14.36 21.18
C THR A 434 -4.83 -14.02 19.73
N TRP A 435 -4.51 -14.93 18.78
CA TRP A 435 -4.63 -14.67 17.33
C TRP A 435 -5.21 -15.86 16.55
N PRO A 436 -6.45 -16.29 16.82
CA PRO A 436 -7.02 -17.51 16.23
C PRO A 436 -7.05 -17.47 14.69
N ARG A 437 -7.43 -16.32 14.10
CA ARG A 437 -7.47 -16.18 12.64
C ARG A 437 -6.09 -16.25 11.99
N CYS A 438 -5.09 -15.65 12.61
CA CYS A 438 -3.70 -15.69 12.13
C CYS A 438 -3.10 -17.09 12.30
N PHE A 439 -3.47 -17.78 13.37
CA PHE A 439 -3.04 -19.16 13.62
C PHE A 439 -3.58 -20.10 12.55
N VAL A 440 -4.87 -20.06 12.28
CA VAL A 440 -5.53 -20.94 11.28
C VAL A 440 -5.03 -20.69 9.86
N SER A 441 -4.75 -19.44 9.51
CA SER A 441 -4.28 -19.04 8.17
C SER A 441 -2.89 -19.57 7.80
N ASN A 442 -2.04 -19.92 8.78
CA ASN A 442 -0.64 -20.30 8.55
C ASN A 442 -0.44 -21.80 8.74
N PHE A 443 -0.16 -22.54 7.64
CA PHE A 443 0.13 -23.96 7.65
C PHE A 443 1.28 -24.34 8.63
N ARG A 444 2.29 -23.49 8.77
CA ARG A 444 3.40 -23.70 9.71
C ARG A 444 2.93 -23.87 11.15
N ASN A 445 1.92 -23.14 11.59
CA ASN A 445 1.40 -23.23 12.95
C ASN A 445 0.78 -24.61 13.22
N TRP A 446 0.12 -25.20 12.22
CA TRP A 446 -0.46 -26.54 12.30
C TRP A 446 0.61 -27.62 12.39
N THR A 447 1.69 -27.51 11.61
CA THR A 447 2.81 -28.46 11.68
C THR A 447 3.53 -28.41 13.02
N GLU A 448 3.72 -27.21 13.58
CA GLU A 448 4.30 -27.02 14.90
C GLU A 448 3.39 -27.56 16.03
N LEU A 449 2.07 -27.37 15.92
CA LEU A 449 1.11 -27.93 16.87
C LEU A 449 1.09 -29.45 16.83
N LEU A 450 1.06 -30.03 15.62
CA LEU A 450 1.15 -31.46 15.42
C LEU A 450 2.43 -32.04 16.03
N LEU A 451 3.56 -31.36 15.83
CA LEU A 451 4.83 -31.75 16.39
C LEU A 451 4.79 -31.80 17.92
N VAL A 452 4.26 -30.74 18.57
CA VAL A 452 4.10 -30.70 20.04
C VAL A 452 3.24 -31.86 20.56
N ILE A 453 2.15 -32.19 19.87
CA ILE A 453 1.28 -33.33 20.25
C ILE A 453 2.03 -34.66 20.11
N LEU A 454 2.72 -34.86 18.99
CA LEU A 454 3.47 -36.09 18.76
C LEU A 454 4.65 -36.29 19.74
N GLU A 455 5.36 -35.20 20.05
CA GLU A 455 6.43 -35.19 21.05
C GLU A 455 5.90 -35.53 22.45
N PHE A 456 4.73 -34.98 22.82
CA PHE A 456 4.08 -35.33 24.07
C PHE A 456 3.77 -36.84 24.14
N LEU A 457 3.19 -37.43 23.07
CA LEU A 457 2.88 -38.83 23.01
C LEU A 457 4.14 -39.75 23.15
N VAL A 458 5.25 -39.32 22.54
CA VAL A 458 6.54 -40.05 22.64
C VAL A 458 7.15 -39.95 24.03
N LEU A 459 7.12 -38.76 24.66
CA LEU A 459 7.69 -38.55 26.01
C LEU A 459 6.92 -39.31 27.11
N TYR A 460 5.62 -39.55 26.91
CA TYR A 460 4.78 -40.32 27.86
C TYR A 460 4.57 -41.77 27.46
N ASP A 461 5.33 -42.28 26.47
CA ASP A 461 5.24 -43.67 25.97
C ASP A 461 3.82 -44.07 25.50
N VAL A 462 3.02 -43.10 25.07
CA VAL A 462 1.66 -43.31 24.55
C VAL A 462 1.74 -43.51 23.03
N GLY A 463 1.97 -44.72 22.58
CA GLY A 463 1.98 -45.02 21.15
C GLY A 463 3.08 -45.97 20.69
N PRO A 464 3.09 -46.33 19.39
CA PRO A 464 4.07 -47.27 18.87
C PRO A 464 5.49 -46.67 18.84
N VAL A 465 6.50 -47.50 19.01
CA VAL A 465 7.94 -47.11 18.96
C VAL A 465 8.28 -46.42 17.61
N SER A 466 7.63 -46.83 16.54
CA SER A 466 7.80 -46.20 15.21
C SER A 466 7.45 -44.73 15.17
N MET A 467 6.60 -44.26 16.09
CA MET A 467 6.22 -42.82 16.18
C MET A 467 7.42 -41.95 16.59
N ALA A 468 8.33 -42.48 17.43
CA ALA A 468 9.55 -41.74 17.81
C ALA A 468 10.44 -41.44 16.59
N ALA A 469 10.55 -42.38 15.63
CA ALA A 469 11.27 -42.10 14.39
C ALA A 469 10.63 -40.99 13.56
N SER A 470 9.31 -41.00 13.46
CA SER A 470 8.59 -39.92 12.74
C SER A 470 8.77 -38.57 13.42
N VAL A 471 8.74 -38.50 14.75
CA VAL A 471 8.96 -37.28 15.53
C VAL A 471 10.38 -36.77 15.34
N THR A 472 11.40 -37.63 15.38
CA THR A 472 12.79 -37.23 15.12
C THR A 472 12.97 -36.59 13.74
N LEU A 473 12.36 -37.18 12.69
CA LEU A 473 12.45 -36.65 11.34
C LEU A 473 11.69 -35.32 11.21
N LEU A 474 10.50 -35.22 11.78
CA LEU A 474 9.67 -34.02 11.71
C LEU A 474 10.28 -32.85 12.49
N SER A 475 10.85 -33.13 13.67
CA SER A 475 11.55 -32.12 14.47
C SER A 475 12.85 -31.67 13.80
N ALA A 476 13.60 -32.58 13.16
CA ALA A 476 14.75 -32.20 12.33
C ALA A 476 14.34 -31.29 11.15
N TRP A 477 13.28 -31.65 10.41
CA TRP A 477 12.76 -30.85 9.34
C TRP A 477 12.36 -29.45 9.82
N HIS A 478 11.70 -29.35 10.98
CA HIS A 478 11.35 -28.08 11.59
C HIS A 478 12.59 -27.20 11.85
N LEU A 479 13.65 -27.77 12.40
CA LEU A 479 14.92 -27.06 12.62
C LEU A 479 15.57 -26.60 11.31
N VAL A 480 15.58 -27.45 10.27
CA VAL A 480 16.10 -27.07 8.94
C VAL A 480 15.34 -25.87 8.39
N VAL A 481 14.00 -25.87 8.47
CA VAL A 481 13.20 -24.72 8.03
C VAL A 481 13.51 -23.46 8.85
N MET A 482 13.74 -23.60 10.16
CA MET A 482 14.16 -22.48 11.01
C MET A 482 15.55 -21.93 10.66
N MET A 483 16.47 -22.74 10.12
CA MET A 483 17.77 -22.27 9.64
C MET A 483 17.67 -21.26 8.50
N GLY A 484 16.54 -21.21 7.78
CA GLY A 484 16.26 -20.19 6.74
C GLY A 484 16.25 -18.73 7.26
N GLN A 485 16.26 -18.51 8.58
CA GLN A 485 16.46 -17.18 9.17
C GLN A 485 17.91 -16.65 8.98
N TYR A 486 18.90 -17.51 8.75
CA TYR A 486 20.27 -17.08 8.49
C TYR A 486 20.44 -16.68 7.03
N SER A 487 21.00 -15.49 6.79
CA SER A 487 21.09 -14.91 5.46
C SER A 487 21.84 -15.76 4.44
N TRP A 488 22.89 -16.47 4.89
CA TRP A 488 23.70 -17.33 4.03
C TRP A 488 23.02 -18.68 3.70
N LEU A 489 22.06 -19.14 4.52
CA LEU A 489 21.28 -20.35 4.27
C LEU A 489 19.87 -20.08 3.74
N SER A 490 19.41 -18.85 3.78
CA SER A 490 18.05 -18.45 3.40
C SER A 490 17.70 -18.87 1.98
N THR A 491 18.63 -18.72 1.03
CA THR A 491 18.45 -19.10 -0.37
C THR A 491 18.39 -20.62 -0.51
N ASP A 492 19.30 -21.35 0.17
CA ASP A 492 19.37 -22.81 0.07
C ASP A 492 18.11 -23.48 0.66
N ILE A 493 17.60 -22.95 1.77
CA ILE A 493 16.35 -23.45 2.37
C ILE A 493 15.13 -23.13 1.47
N GLU A 494 15.11 -21.98 0.80
CA GLU A 494 14.03 -21.66 -0.13
C GLU A 494 14.11 -22.52 -1.40
N ILE A 495 15.31 -22.80 -1.91
CA ILE A 495 15.52 -23.79 -2.97
C ILE A 495 14.98 -25.15 -2.54
N LEU A 496 15.40 -25.64 -1.35
CA LEU A 496 14.94 -26.92 -0.83
C LEU A 496 13.41 -27.02 -0.75
N LYS A 497 12.74 -26.01 -0.21
CA LYS A 497 11.27 -25.97 -0.11
C LYS A 497 10.60 -25.97 -1.48
N THR A 498 11.05 -25.11 -2.38
CA THR A 498 10.42 -24.94 -3.70
C THR A 498 10.62 -26.18 -4.55
N VAL A 499 11.85 -26.70 -4.62
CA VAL A 499 12.17 -27.91 -5.38
C VAL A 499 11.43 -29.12 -4.80
N SER A 500 11.42 -29.30 -3.45
CA SER A 500 10.68 -30.39 -2.83
C SER A 500 9.18 -30.33 -3.09
N TRP A 501 8.58 -29.13 -3.07
CA TRP A 501 7.16 -28.97 -3.36
C TRP A 501 6.83 -29.24 -4.83
N ASN A 502 7.63 -28.72 -5.75
CA ASN A 502 7.45 -28.95 -7.18
C ASN A 502 7.67 -30.42 -7.53
N PHE A 503 8.68 -31.06 -6.91
CA PHE A 503 8.95 -32.50 -7.03
C PHE A 503 7.74 -33.32 -6.57
N LEU A 504 7.20 -33.03 -5.38
CA LEU A 504 6.04 -33.75 -4.85
C LEU A 504 4.80 -33.58 -5.73
N ARG A 505 4.56 -32.36 -6.22
CA ARG A 505 3.45 -32.05 -7.14
C ARG A 505 3.60 -32.82 -8.47
N PHE A 506 4.82 -32.85 -9.01
CA PHE A 506 5.14 -33.58 -10.24
C PHE A 506 4.95 -35.10 -10.01
N LEU A 507 5.50 -35.63 -8.92
CA LEU A 507 5.35 -37.04 -8.58
C LEU A 507 3.88 -37.45 -8.40
N ALA A 508 3.04 -36.58 -7.84
CA ALA A 508 1.59 -36.80 -7.69
C ALA A 508 0.89 -36.99 -9.04
N VAL A 509 1.30 -36.25 -10.10
CA VAL A 509 0.76 -36.40 -11.44
C VAL A 509 1.09 -37.78 -12.02
N TYR A 510 2.30 -38.29 -11.79
CA TYR A 510 2.76 -39.57 -12.29
C TYR A 510 2.52 -40.74 -11.34
N ALA A 511 1.93 -40.47 -10.15
CA ALA A 511 1.65 -41.51 -9.15
C ALA A 511 0.77 -42.65 -9.70
N LEU A 512 -0.19 -42.31 -10.58
CA LEU A 512 -1.05 -43.30 -11.22
C LEU A 512 -0.24 -44.26 -12.11
N LEU A 513 0.76 -43.77 -12.84
CA LEU A 513 1.63 -44.57 -13.68
C LEU A 513 2.54 -45.47 -12.86
N ILE A 514 3.11 -44.94 -11.76
CA ILE A 514 3.93 -45.70 -10.82
C ILE A 514 3.09 -46.82 -10.16
N LEU A 515 1.85 -46.51 -9.77
CA LEU A 515 0.92 -47.49 -9.22
C LEU A 515 0.58 -48.60 -10.23
N ALA A 516 0.36 -48.25 -11.52
CA ALA A 516 0.10 -49.20 -12.58
C ALA A 516 1.25 -50.19 -12.75
N PHE A 517 2.50 -49.72 -12.73
CA PHE A 517 3.67 -50.60 -12.74
C PHE A 517 3.78 -51.44 -11.46
N ALA A 518 3.49 -50.88 -10.29
CA ALA A 518 3.50 -51.62 -9.04
C ALA A 518 2.46 -52.77 -9.04
N VAL A 519 1.28 -52.54 -9.59
CA VAL A 519 0.25 -53.58 -9.79
C VAL A 519 0.70 -54.60 -10.82
N ALA A 520 1.28 -54.19 -11.94
CA ALA A 520 1.81 -55.10 -12.96
C ALA A 520 2.91 -56.03 -12.38
N PHE A 521 3.85 -55.48 -11.61
CA PHE A 521 4.87 -56.26 -10.93
C PHE A 521 4.29 -57.17 -9.84
N PHE A 522 3.26 -56.72 -9.12
CA PHE A 522 2.56 -57.57 -8.16
C PHE A 522 1.92 -58.79 -8.85
N VAL A 523 1.27 -58.59 -9.98
CA VAL A 523 0.63 -59.70 -10.73
C VAL A 523 1.66 -60.64 -11.32
N LEU A 524 2.75 -60.14 -11.91
CA LEU A 524 3.77 -60.94 -12.58
C LEU A 524 4.71 -61.66 -11.59
N PHE A 525 5.00 -61.04 -10.45
CA PHE A 525 6.05 -61.47 -9.50
C PHE A 525 5.53 -61.82 -8.11
N HIS A 526 4.23 -62.12 -7.92
CA HIS A 526 3.61 -62.34 -6.60
C HIS A 526 4.24 -63.51 -5.82
N GLN A 527 4.93 -64.41 -6.45
CA GLN A 527 5.65 -65.54 -5.83
C GLN A 527 6.95 -65.10 -5.14
N ASN A 528 7.49 -63.96 -5.49
CA ASN A 528 8.70 -63.39 -4.90
C ASN A 528 8.39 -62.64 -3.61
N ARG A 529 9.22 -62.83 -2.57
CA ARG A 529 9.07 -62.19 -1.24
C ARG A 529 8.93 -60.68 -1.31
N ASN A 530 9.54 -60.03 -2.30
CA ASN A 530 9.51 -58.57 -2.49
C ASN A 530 8.20 -58.06 -3.09
N PHE A 531 7.39 -58.94 -3.73
CA PHE A 531 6.16 -58.58 -4.43
C PHE A 531 4.91 -59.29 -3.89
N VAL A 532 5.00 -60.01 -2.75
CA VAL A 532 3.90 -60.77 -2.12
C VAL A 532 2.65 -59.96 -1.85
N ASN A 533 2.79 -58.70 -1.47
CA ASN A 533 1.69 -57.75 -1.18
C ASN A 533 1.83 -56.50 -2.00
N LEU A 534 0.69 -55.89 -2.39
CA LEU A 534 0.68 -54.65 -3.14
C LEU A 534 1.52 -53.52 -2.47
N GLY A 535 1.50 -53.41 -1.14
CA GLY A 535 2.31 -52.44 -0.41
C GLY A 535 3.83 -52.65 -0.56
N ARG A 536 4.28 -53.94 -0.53
CA ARG A 536 5.69 -54.28 -0.79
C ARG A 536 6.07 -54.07 -2.24
N SER A 537 5.18 -54.42 -3.16
CA SER A 537 5.38 -54.18 -4.60
C SER A 537 5.53 -52.67 -4.88
N MET A 538 4.64 -51.84 -4.31
CA MET A 538 4.72 -50.40 -4.40
C MET A 538 6.04 -49.85 -3.85
N PHE A 539 6.46 -50.30 -2.65
CA PHE A 539 7.72 -49.92 -2.02
C PHE A 539 8.93 -50.29 -2.88
N LYS A 540 8.98 -51.56 -3.39
CA LYS A 540 10.06 -51.97 -4.29
C LYS A 540 10.07 -51.21 -5.60
N THR A 541 8.89 -50.92 -6.18
CA THR A 541 8.75 -50.11 -7.41
C THR A 541 9.27 -48.67 -7.19
N ILE A 542 9.03 -48.07 -6.01
CA ILE A 542 9.59 -46.76 -5.67
C ILE A 542 11.11 -46.82 -5.51
N ILE A 543 11.67 -47.89 -4.94
CA ILE A 543 13.12 -48.10 -4.91
C ILE A 543 13.67 -48.23 -6.33
N MET A 544 13.02 -49.02 -7.17
CA MET A 544 13.42 -49.21 -8.58
C MET A 544 13.34 -47.90 -9.41
N LEU A 545 12.49 -46.94 -9.02
CA LEU A 545 12.43 -45.59 -9.61
C LEU A 545 13.78 -44.88 -9.49
N THR A 546 14.55 -45.07 -8.42
CA THR A 546 15.88 -44.48 -8.26
C THR A 546 16.98 -45.12 -9.12
N GLY A 547 16.64 -46.15 -9.87
CA GLY A 547 17.57 -46.92 -10.69
C GLY A 547 18.23 -48.12 -9.94
N GLU A 548 17.83 -48.36 -8.69
CA GLU A 548 18.30 -49.53 -7.90
C GLU A 548 17.39 -50.72 -8.15
N PHE A 549 17.68 -51.48 -9.20
CA PHE A 549 17.01 -52.73 -9.48
C PHE A 549 18.01 -53.90 -9.48
N ASP A 550 17.71 -54.88 -8.66
CA ASP A 550 18.48 -56.12 -8.62
C ASP A 550 17.87 -57.09 -9.62
N ALA A 551 18.41 -57.12 -10.85
CA ALA A 551 17.87 -57.91 -11.96
C ALA A 551 18.01 -59.43 -11.67
N ASN A 552 18.98 -59.84 -10.81
CA ASN A 552 19.19 -61.25 -10.44
C ASN A 552 18.12 -61.77 -9.47
N GLU A 553 17.50 -60.88 -8.68
CA GLU A 553 16.40 -61.23 -7.78
C GLU A 553 15.03 -61.25 -8.45
N MET A 554 14.93 -60.87 -9.72
CA MET A 554 13.66 -60.81 -10.44
C MET A 554 13.32 -62.20 -11.03
N PRO A 555 12.14 -62.78 -10.73
CA PRO A 555 11.73 -64.09 -11.22
C PRO A 555 11.15 -63.98 -12.66
N PHE A 556 12.01 -63.71 -13.64
CA PHE A 556 11.62 -63.63 -15.06
C PHE A 556 11.17 -64.98 -15.64
N GLU A 557 11.44 -66.09 -14.97
CA GLU A 557 11.14 -67.45 -15.47
C GLU A 557 9.63 -67.76 -15.52
N SER A 558 8.81 -67.15 -14.64
CA SER A 558 7.38 -67.46 -14.52
C SER A 558 6.58 -67.03 -15.78
N TYR A 559 6.91 -65.85 -16.33
CA TYR A 559 6.27 -65.30 -17.54
C TYR A 559 7.33 -64.59 -18.40
N PRO A 560 8.22 -65.28 -19.09
CA PRO A 560 9.46 -64.70 -19.60
C PRO A 560 9.24 -63.56 -20.57
N PHE A 561 8.31 -63.66 -21.49
CA PHE A 561 8.06 -62.58 -22.45
C PHE A 561 7.45 -61.31 -21.81
N MET A 562 6.37 -61.46 -21.05
CA MET A 562 5.66 -60.35 -20.45
C MET A 562 6.47 -59.67 -19.36
N SER A 563 7.20 -60.42 -18.54
CA SER A 563 8.06 -59.89 -17.47
C SER A 563 9.17 -59.01 -18.02
N HIS A 564 9.88 -59.46 -19.07
CA HIS A 564 10.90 -58.66 -19.72
C HIS A 564 10.32 -57.42 -20.42
N LEU A 565 9.19 -57.56 -21.09
CA LEU A 565 8.54 -56.42 -21.74
C LEU A 565 8.14 -55.33 -20.76
N VAL A 566 7.43 -55.69 -19.70
CA VAL A 566 6.99 -54.73 -18.65
C VAL A 566 8.18 -54.10 -17.93
N PHE A 567 9.22 -54.89 -17.65
CA PHE A 567 10.43 -54.39 -17.00
C PHE A 567 11.19 -53.38 -17.90
N VAL A 568 11.40 -53.70 -19.19
CA VAL A 568 12.06 -52.80 -20.15
C VAL A 568 11.23 -51.50 -20.32
N LEU A 569 9.90 -51.60 -20.40
CA LEU A 569 9.02 -50.46 -20.49
C LEU A 569 9.11 -49.60 -19.22
N PHE A 570 9.17 -50.21 -18.04
CA PHE A 570 9.36 -49.51 -16.77
C PHE A 570 10.69 -48.76 -16.75
N VAL A 571 11.79 -49.41 -17.08
CA VAL A 571 13.13 -48.77 -17.10
C VAL A 571 13.15 -47.61 -18.07
N PHE A 572 12.63 -47.80 -19.27
CA PHE A 572 12.60 -46.72 -20.27
C PHE A 572 11.73 -45.53 -19.81
N LEU A 573 10.46 -45.79 -19.46
CA LEU A 573 9.48 -44.74 -19.21
C LEU A 573 9.70 -44.04 -17.86
N ILE A 574 9.98 -44.85 -16.80
CA ILE A 574 10.08 -44.35 -15.44
C ILE A 574 11.51 -43.91 -15.10
N VAL A 575 12.48 -44.80 -15.32
CA VAL A 575 13.85 -44.49 -14.88
C VAL A 575 14.53 -43.51 -15.85
N ILE A 576 14.46 -43.76 -17.17
CA ILE A 576 15.14 -42.89 -18.11
C ILE A 576 14.36 -41.59 -18.35
N VAL A 577 13.09 -41.64 -18.73
CA VAL A 577 12.34 -40.46 -19.13
C VAL A 577 11.91 -39.65 -17.90
N LEU A 578 11.21 -40.26 -16.95
CA LEU A 578 10.63 -39.56 -15.80
C LEU A 578 11.70 -38.97 -14.87
N LEU A 579 12.76 -39.75 -14.55
CA LEU A 579 13.83 -39.27 -13.66
C LEU A 579 14.63 -38.13 -14.31
N ASN A 580 14.93 -38.19 -15.61
CA ASN A 580 15.61 -37.12 -16.31
C ASN A 580 14.74 -35.86 -16.42
N LEU A 581 13.43 -36.00 -16.60
CA LEU A 581 12.50 -34.89 -16.60
C LEU A 581 12.44 -34.20 -15.21
N LEU A 582 12.43 -34.99 -14.13
CA LEU A 582 12.53 -34.51 -12.74
C LEU A 582 13.82 -33.73 -12.50
N ASN A 583 14.96 -34.29 -12.93
CA ASN A 583 16.24 -33.61 -12.80
C ASN A 583 16.28 -32.30 -13.57
N GLY A 584 15.74 -32.29 -14.80
CA GLY A 584 15.64 -31.07 -15.61
C GLY A 584 14.77 -30.00 -14.93
N LEU A 585 13.63 -30.40 -14.34
CA LEU A 585 12.77 -29.49 -13.59
C LEU A 585 13.50 -28.90 -12.38
N ALA A 586 14.18 -29.75 -11.60
CA ALA A 586 14.93 -29.30 -10.42
C ALA A 586 16.04 -28.30 -10.78
N VAL A 587 16.81 -28.55 -11.85
CA VAL A 587 17.87 -27.63 -12.31
C VAL A 587 17.27 -26.29 -12.75
N ASN A 588 16.15 -26.32 -13.48
CA ASN A 588 15.47 -25.09 -13.91
C ASN A 588 14.95 -24.29 -12.70
N ASP A 589 14.32 -24.92 -11.72
CA ASP A 589 13.84 -24.29 -10.49
C ASP A 589 15.00 -23.65 -9.69
N ILE A 590 16.13 -24.37 -9.57
CA ILE A 590 17.32 -23.85 -8.89
C ILE A 590 17.85 -22.60 -9.58
N THR A 591 17.98 -22.62 -10.90
CA THR A 591 18.50 -21.48 -11.68
C THR A 591 17.58 -20.26 -11.56
N ASP A 592 16.26 -20.46 -11.63
CA ASP A 592 15.28 -19.37 -11.46
C ASP A 592 15.33 -18.73 -10.06
N ILE A 593 15.48 -19.55 -9.00
CA ILE A 593 15.61 -19.05 -7.62
C ILE A 593 16.94 -18.33 -7.43
N LEU A 594 18.06 -18.85 -7.96
CA LEU A 594 19.37 -18.21 -7.86
C LEU A 594 19.39 -16.85 -8.55
N CYS A 595 18.79 -16.70 -9.71
CA CYS A 595 18.64 -15.40 -10.39
C CYS A 595 17.83 -14.39 -9.56
N LYS A 596 16.95 -14.86 -8.69
CA LYS A 596 16.10 -14.04 -7.82
C LYS A 596 16.52 -14.08 -6.36
N ALA A 597 17.67 -14.67 -6.03
CA ALA A 597 18.09 -15.01 -4.66
C ALA A 597 18.04 -13.81 -3.70
N GLU A 598 18.54 -12.64 -4.13
CA GLU A 598 18.49 -11.42 -3.32
C GLU A 598 17.05 -11.03 -2.96
N LEU A 599 16.14 -11.08 -3.94
CA LEU A 599 14.73 -10.73 -3.74
C LEU A 599 14.03 -11.75 -2.85
N VAL A 600 14.28 -13.03 -3.07
CA VAL A 600 13.73 -14.13 -2.27
C VAL A 600 14.20 -14.01 -0.81
N GLY A 601 15.48 -13.71 -0.60
CA GLY A 601 16.04 -13.46 0.73
C GLY A 601 15.40 -12.26 1.44
N LEU A 602 15.15 -11.16 0.73
CA LEU A 602 14.45 -10.00 1.29
C LEU A 602 13.01 -10.32 1.66
N ILE A 603 12.27 -11.01 0.79
CA ILE A 603 10.87 -11.43 1.05
C ILE A 603 10.80 -12.36 2.28
N SER A 604 11.70 -13.32 2.39
CA SER A 604 11.78 -14.23 3.54
C SER A 604 12.03 -13.45 4.85
N ARG A 605 12.96 -12.50 4.85
CA ARG A 605 13.19 -11.61 6.00
C ARG A 605 11.98 -10.78 6.37
N ILE A 606 11.29 -10.17 5.38
CA ILE A 606 10.03 -9.44 5.60
C ILE A 606 9.00 -10.32 6.29
N GLY A 607 8.86 -11.58 5.86
CA GLY A 607 7.96 -12.54 6.47
C GLY A 607 8.27 -12.80 7.95
N LEU A 608 9.54 -13.04 8.28
CA LEU A 608 10.00 -13.30 9.65
C LEU A 608 9.87 -12.05 10.54
N ILE A 609 10.32 -10.89 10.06
CA ILE A 609 10.21 -9.63 10.79
C ILE A 609 8.75 -9.33 11.11
N SER A 610 7.89 -9.44 10.11
CA SER A 610 6.48 -9.17 10.27
C SER A 610 5.79 -10.18 11.20
N TYR A 611 6.23 -11.43 11.23
CA TYR A 611 5.74 -12.43 12.19
C TYR A 611 6.05 -12.00 13.63
N VAL A 612 7.30 -11.64 13.91
CA VAL A 612 7.73 -11.17 15.24
C VAL A 612 7.02 -9.88 15.63
N GLU A 613 6.91 -8.94 14.70
CA GLU A 613 6.24 -7.66 14.93
C GLU A 613 4.75 -7.83 15.27
N ASN A 614 4.04 -8.71 14.56
CA ASN A 614 2.64 -9.01 14.84
C ASN A 614 2.44 -9.66 16.22
N ILE A 615 3.39 -10.47 16.68
CA ILE A 615 3.35 -11.05 18.04
C ILE A 615 3.53 -9.96 19.09
N VAL A 616 4.48 -9.05 18.89
CA VAL A 616 4.86 -8.02 19.87
C VAL A 616 3.86 -6.86 19.90
N ILE A 617 3.45 -6.35 18.75
CA ILE A 617 2.59 -5.16 18.65
C ILE A 617 1.11 -5.56 18.59
N GLY A 618 0.79 -6.71 18.01
CA GLY A 618 -0.56 -7.19 17.73
C GLY A 618 -1.20 -6.47 16.54
N ARG A 619 -2.01 -7.19 15.77
CA ARG A 619 -2.73 -6.66 14.62
C ARG A 619 -4.05 -6.06 15.06
N ASN A 620 -4.29 -4.78 14.77
CA ASN A 620 -5.59 -4.17 14.96
C ASN A 620 -6.56 -4.71 13.88
N HIS A 621 -7.47 -5.61 14.28
CA HIS A 621 -8.68 -5.84 13.51
C HIS A 621 -9.74 -4.87 14.03
N GLY A 622 -10.36 -4.11 13.13
CA GLY A 622 -11.29 -3.01 13.41
C GLY A 622 -12.62 -3.37 14.09
N HIS A 623 -12.76 -4.58 14.61
CA HIS A 623 -13.89 -4.99 15.44
C HIS A 623 -13.36 -5.44 16.80
N ALA A 624 -13.61 -4.63 17.82
CA ALA A 624 -13.43 -4.98 19.22
C ALA A 624 -14.35 -6.15 19.56
N SER A 625 -13.81 -7.37 19.58
CA SER A 625 -14.48 -8.53 20.12
C SER A 625 -14.33 -8.52 21.64
N LEU A 626 -15.27 -9.13 22.37
CA LEU A 626 -15.18 -9.34 23.83
C LEU A 626 -13.83 -10.00 24.25
N TRP A 627 -13.22 -10.79 23.35
CA TRP A 627 -11.92 -11.39 23.50
C TRP A 627 -10.76 -10.35 23.48
N ASP A 628 -10.89 -9.26 22.73
CA ASP A 628 -9.90 -8.17 22.72
C ASP A 628 -9.85 -7.46 24.08
N TYR A 629 -10.96 -7.40 24.82
CA TYR A 629 -11.01 -6.79 26.15
C TYR A 629 -10.29 -7.65 27.20
N CYS A 630 -10.49 -8.97 27.19
CA CYS A 630 -9.79 -9.90 28.09
C CYS A 630 -8.29 -9.98 27.79
N LEU A 631 -7.89 -9.87 26.51
CA LEU A 631 -6.51 -9.97 26.05
C LEU A 631 -5.73 -8.65 26.09
N CYS A 632 -6.42 -7.52 26.29
CA CYS A 632 -5.78 -6.22 26.48
C CYS A 632 -4.85 -6.22 27.72
N ASN A 633 -5.19 -7.01 28.73
CA ASN A 633 -4.37 -7.15 29.95
C ASN A 633 -3.07 -7.93 29.72
N TRP A 634 -3.01 -8.87 28.77
CA TRP A 634 -1.78 -9.60 28.42
C TRP A 634 -0.75 -8.73 27.69
N ARG A 635 -1.21 -7.81 26.85
CA ARG A 635 -0.34 -6.85 26.18
C ARG A 635 0.34 -5.87 27.11
N LEU A 636 -0.27 -5.64 28.28
CA LEU A 636 0.34 -4.89 29.37
C LEU A 636 1.53 -5.63 30.01
N MET A 637 1.62 -6.96 29.85
CA MET A 637 2.74 -7.77 30.35
C MET A 637 3.95 -7.79 29.42
N ILE A 638 3.79 -7.44 28.11
CA ILE A 638 4.96 -7.30 27.22
C ILE A 638 5.67 -6.00 27.61
N PRO A 639 6.94 -6.08 28.06
CA PRO A 639 7.68 -4.90 28.47
C PRO A 639 7.73 -3.87 27.34
N THR A 640 7.42 -2.61 27.62
CA THR A 640 7.53 -1.50 26.66
C THR A 640 8.93 -1.38 26.05
N SER A 641 9.96 -1.81 26.81
CA SER A 641 11.33 -1.94 26.33
C SER A 641 11.47 -2.89 25.15
N LEU A 642 10.78 -4.02 25.17
CA LEU A 642 10.83 -5.03 24.11
C LEU A 642 10.07 -4.56 22.85
N VAL A 643 8.95 -3.85 23.03
CA VAL A 643 8.23 -3.19 21.93
C VAL A 643 9.12 -2.14 21.27
N ASN A 644 9.79 -1.32 22.07
CA ASN A 644 10.69 -0.28 21.56
C ASN A 644 11.95 -0.85 20.87
N GLN A 645 12.41 -2.03 21.29
CA GLN A 645 13.51 -2.72 20.61
C GLN A 645 13.12 -3.22 19.22
N VAL A 646 11.88 -3.67 19.05
CA VAL A 646 11.39 -4.21 17.77
C VAL A 646 11.07 -3.11 16.77
N LEU A 647 10.64 -1.92 17.24
CA LEU A 647 10.28 -0.79 16.37
C LEU A 647 11.49 0.03 15.97
N VAL A 648 11.56 0.42 14.70
CA VAL A 648 12.58 1.37 14.20
C VAL A 648 12.21 2.79 14.63
N PHE A 649 10.92 3.11 14.61
CA PHE A 649 10.38 4.41 15.01
C PHE A 649 9.55 4.28 16.31
N PRO A 650 10.19 4.17 17.49
CA PRO A 650 9.45 4.22 18.76
C PRO A 650 8.80 5.60 18.91
N LYS A 651 7.70 5.67 19.68
CA LYS A 651 6.89 6.90 19.88
C LYS A 651 7.67 8.15 20.28
N HIS A 652 8.87 7.97 20.81
CA HIS A 652 9.73 9.07 21.27
C HIS A 652 10.63 9.67 20.19
N LEU A 653 10.81 9.01 19.05
CA LEU A 653 11.63 9.50 17.94
C LEU A 653 10.75 10.24 16.93
N LYS A 654 10.75 11.57 17.00
CA LYS A 654 10.08 12.44 16.02
C LYS A 654 10.79 12.45 14.66
N GLU A 655 12.08 12.11 14.60
CA GLU A 655 12.89 12.17 13.40
C GLU A 655 12.88 10.83 12.66
N SER A 656 12.44 10.89 11.40
CA SER A 656 12.41 9.73 10.49
C SER A 656 13.68 9.61 9.65
N LYS A 657 14.72 10.35 10.02
CA LYS A 657 15.98 10.41 9.27
C LYS A 657 17.06 9.61 9.97
N LEU A 658 17.77 8.82 9.21
CA LEU A 658 18.97 8.10 9.64
C LEU A 658 20.16 8.57 8.85
N SER A 659 21.20 9.03 9.55
CA SER A 659 22.49 9.42 8.97
C SER A 659 23.49 8.29 9.18
N VAL A 660 24.10 7.82 8.09
CA VAL A 660 25.12 6.77 8.11
C VAL A 660 26.43 7.36 7.62
N GLU A 661 27.45 7.33 8.48
CA GLU A 661 28.81 7.76 8.10
C GLU A 661 29.44 6.76 7.14
N LEU A 662 30.02 7.27 6.05
CA LEU A 662 30.61 6.45 5.00
C LEU A 662 31.86 5.67 5.45
N TYR A 663 32.50 6.12 6.53
CA TYR A 663 33.74 5.53 7.06
C TYR A 663 33.49 4.43 8.09
N ASP A 664 32.32 4.43 8.76
CA ASP A 664 31.97 3.39 9.73
C ASP A 664 31.00 2.37 9.11
N SER A 665 31.58 1.42 8.36
CA SER A 665 30.85 0.32 7.73
C SER A 665 30.24 -0.69 8.72
N SER A 666 30.40 -0.46 10.02
CA SER A 666 29.89 -1.36 11.06
C SER A 666 28.38 -1.28 11.25
N GLU A 667 27.74 -0.16 10.91
CA GLU A 667 26.31 0.07 11.13
C GLU A 667 25.42 -0.46 10.00
N MET A 668 25.91 -0.51 8.74
CA MET A 668 25.10 -0.91 7.60
C MET A 668 25.85 -1.81 6.62
N ASP A 669 25.11 -2.69 5.92
CA ASP A 669 25.65 -3.60 4.91
C ASP A 669 26.33 -2.82 3.76
N SER A 670 27.56 -3.19 3.46
CA SER A 670 28.39 -2.58 2.40
C SER A 670 27.71 -2.61 1.02
N GLY A 671 26.89 -3.65 0.74
CA GLY A 671 26.11 -3.78 -0.48
C GLY A 671 25.03 -2.70 -0.60
N ILE A 672 24.37 -2.35 0.51
CA ILE A 672 23.34 -1.29 0.55
C ILE A 672 23.99 0.08 0.34
N ILE A 673 25.13 0.33 1.00
CA ILE A 673 25.89 1.57 0.86
C ILE A 673 26.37 1.76 -0.59
N LYS A 674 26.85 0.69 -1.24
CA LYS A 674 27.26 0.72 -2.65
C LYS A 674 26.09 1.10 -3.57
N LYS A 675 24.93 0.48 -3.40
CA LYS A 675 23.71 0.82 -4.17
C LYS A 675 23.26 2.25 -3.92
N ALA A 676 23.34 2.74 -2.68
CA ALA A 676 23.00 4.14 -2.36
C ALA A 676 23.95 5.12 -3.05
N LYS A 677 25.25 4.83 -3.09
CA LYS A 677 26.23 5.62 -3.86
C LYS A 677 25.95 5.61 -5.36
N GLU A 678 25.53 4.48 -5.92
CA GLU A 678 25.13 4.37 -7.34
C GLU A 678 23.91 5.25 -7.65
N VAL A 679 22.91 5.27 -6.76
CA VAL A 679 21.74 6.16 -6.90
C VAL A 679 22.17 7.64 -6.87
N LEU A 680 23.00 8.03 -5.90
CA LEU A 680 23.50 9.40 -5.81
C LEU A 680 24.31 9.80 -7.05
N SER A 681 25.24 8.96 -7.51
CA SER A 681 26.06 9.24 -8.71
C SER A 681 25.24 9.29 -10.01
N ARG A 682 24.16 8.55 -10.11
CA ARG A 682 23.22 8.62 -11.23
C ARG A 682 22.47 9.95 -11.23
N ARG A 683 21.96 10.37 -10.07
CA ARG A 683 21.24 11.63 -9.92
C ARG A 683 22.13 12.85 -10.20
N ASP A 684 23.39 12.82 -9.75
CA ASP A 684 24.33 13.90 -10.04
C ASP A 684 24.59 14.02 -11.54
N ARG A 685 24.77 12.89 -12.25
CA ARG A 685 24.90 12.87 -13.73
C ARG A 685 23.64 13.37 -14.46
N GLU A 686 22.45 13.00 -13.98
CA GLU A 686 21.18 13.48 -14.56
C GLU A 686 21.03 15.00 -14.36
N SER A 687 21.37 15.51 -13.17
CA SER A 687 21.36 16.94 -12.87
C SER A 687 22.37 17.73 -13.74
N ASP A 688 23.58 17.19 -13.95
CA ASP A 688 24.58 17.81 -14.83
C ASP A 688 24.12 17.82 -16.30
N THR A 689 23.48 16.71 -16.77
CA THR A 689 22.93 16.67 -18.14
C THR A 689 21.77 17.64 -18.33
N GLU A 690 20.85 17.77 -17.36
CA GLU A 690 19.77 18.75 -17.39
C GLU A 690 20.31 20.18 -17.41
N ARG A 691 21.36 20.47 -16.64
CA ARG A 691 22.03 21.75 -16.62
C ARG A 691 22.66 22.08 -17.99
N ILE A 692 23.34 21.11 -18.60
CA ILE A 692 23.94 21.27 -19.93
C ILE A 692 22.86 21.49 -20.99
N ILE A 693 21.73 20.76 -20.93
CA ILE A 693 20.59 20.93 -21.84
C ILE A 693 20.00 22.33 -21.68
N SER A 694 19.79 22.79 -20.44
CA SER A 694 19.27 24.13 -20.15
C SER A 694 20.21 25.23 -20.67
N GLU A 695 21.53 25.06 -20.56
CA GLU A 695 22.52 26.00 -21.12
C GLU A 695 22.52 25.96 -22.66
N LEU A 696 22.37 24.77 -23.26
CA LEU A 696 22.23 24.62 -24.71
C LEU A 696 20.95 25.31 -25.24
N ASP A 697 19.83 25.18 -24.54
CA ASP A 697 18.59 25.85 -24.92
C ASP A 697 18.72 27.38 -24.85
N LYS A 698 19.40 27.93 -23.84
CA LYS A 698 19.69 29.37 -23.75
C LYS A 698 20.59 29.83 -24.90
N VAL A 699 21.60 29.05 -25.27
CA VAL A 699 22.46 29.34 -26.42
C VAL A 699 21.66 29.30 -27.73
N LYS A 700 20.74 28.35 -27.87
CA LYS A 700 19.85 28.22 -29.01
C LYS A 700 18.88 29.40 -29.15
N GLU A 701 18.30 29.88 -28.04
CA GLU A 701 17.47 31.11 -28.01
C GLU A 701 18.28 32.37 -28.39
N SER A 702 19.52 32.45 -27.86
CA SER A 702 20.44 33.54 -28.20
C SER A 702 20.81 33.54 -29.68
N LEU A 703 21.10 32.38 -30.28
CA LEU A 703 21.34 32.22 -31.71
C LEU A 703 20.11 32.59 -32.54
N ALA A 704 18.90 32.18 -32.14
CA ALA A 704 17.67 32.55 -32.82
C ALA A 704 17.43 34.10 -32.80
N SER A 705 17.73 34.75 -31.67
CA SER A 705 17.64 36.21 -31.56
C SER A 705 18.69 36.95 -32.43
N MET A 706 19.91 36.39 -32.54
CA MET A 706 20.95 36.89 -33.45
C MET A 706 20.54 36.73 -34.92
N ASP A 707 19.95 35.59 -35.30
CA ASP A 707 19.46 35.40 -36.69
C ASP A 707 18.35 36.38 -37.05
N VAL A 708 17.43 36.68 -36.12
CA VAL A 708 16.38 37.69 -36.33
C VAL A 708 17.02 39.07 -36.50
N SER A 709 18.04 39.40 -35.72
CA SER A 709 18.78 40.67 -35.81
C SER A 709 19.56 40.80 -37.12
N LEU A 710 20.22 39.72 -37.56
CA LEU A 710 20.94 39.62 -38.83
C LEU A 710 20.00 39.75 -40.03
N ASN A 711 18.82 39.14 -39.98
CA ASN A 711 17.80 39.27 -41.01
C ASN A 711 17.22 40.71 -41.09
N ALA A 712 17.03 41.36 -39.94
CA ALA A 712 16.62 42.75 -39.87
C ALA A 712 17.70 43.71 -40.47
N LEU A 713 18.98 43.44 -40.17
CA LEU A 713 20.12 44.17 -40.76
C LEU A 713 20.24 43.94 -42.29
N ARG A 714 20.02 42.70 -42.76
CA ARG A 714 19.99 42.39 -44.20
C ARG A 714 18.84 43.11 -44.91
N GLN A 715 17.67 43.18 -44.32
CA GLN A 715 16.54 43.94 -44.88
C GLN A 715 16.78 45.43 -44.86
N GLY A 716 17.45 45.95 -43.83
CA GLY A 716 17.85 47.39 -43.76
C GLY A 716 18.91 47.76 -44.78
N LEU A 717 19.88 46.90 -45.05
CA LEU A 717 20.91 47.09 -46.09
C LEU A 717 20.36 46.91 -47.51
N GLY A 718 19.36 46.04 -47.71
CA GLY A 718 18.68 45.83 -48.99
C GLY A 718 17.85 47.03 -49.42
N ASN A 719 17.27 47.79 -48.50
CA ASN A 719 16.48 49.00 -48.81
C ASN A 719 17.34 50.26 -49.10
N ASN A 720 18.63 50.23 -48.76
CA ASN A 720 19.54 51.36 -49.05
C ASN A 720 20.22 51.30 -50.42
N ASN A 721 20.06 50.13 -51.16
CA ASN A 721 20.68 49.96 -52.48
C ASN A 721 19.70 50.25 -53.64
N VAL A 722 18.54 50.84 -53.39
CA VAL A 722 17.56 51.22 -54.45
C VAL A 722 17.40 52.75 -54.56
N LYS A 723 18.37 53.56 -54.07
CA LYS A 723 18.47 54.95 -54.36
C LYS A 723 19.92 55.34 -54.79
N CYS A 724 20.30 54.97 -55.97
CA CYS A 724 21.22 55.66 -56.82
C CYS A 724 20.78 55.62 -58.25
#